data_4bb5c735a240e610147885aca698cad0
#
_entry.id   4bb5c735a240e610147885aca698cad0
#
_cell.length_a   1.000
_cell.length_b   1.000
_cell.length_c   1.000
_cell.angle_alpha   90.00
_cell.angle_beta   90.00
_cell.angle_gamma   90.00
#
_symmetry.space_group_name_H-M   'P 1'
#
loop_
_entity.id
_entity.type
_entity.pdbx_description
1 polymer ?
#
loop_
_entity_poly.entity_id
_entity_poly.type
_entity_poly.pdbx_seq_one_letter_code
_entity_poly.pdbx_strand_id
1 'polypeptide(L)'
;MLGEKVGQTVGYRVRLDSRVSASTRITVVTEGVLTRMLQDDPDLQGVGCLIFDEFHERSLNADLGLALAIDCQQGLRDDLRLLIMSATLDSGPLLKLLQQDFSGAVPVLRSEGRAWPVETHHLPLPRADIPMERWVADAVRRALREENGSILVFLPGTGEIRKVEALLQDVRSDTVHLCPLYGELPAAEQDAAIAPVWAPVRKIVLATSIAETSLTIEGVRVVIDSGLARTVRFDAERACPGLSRSAYPSPVPSSVGAGQGGRSRAYVTGCGIKGTKREWRPISDRKYWMPTWPRCALSLPYGDHRPFFPALAGRAPGEAVNQAIPLLRSLEAVDAAGRVTARGRVMARLPLHPRLAHMVLAAKAFGLGKAACLLAAMADERDPLRLRDVDIRPRLALLGNGQGSPAVFRIREAAHQIGRLVDAAGEPPHRTPMSIPEEEQAGVLLALAYPDRLAQKRSRGSYRMANGRGGFLDDTDSLADEPVLAVGAVNGGSGNVRIWQAAPLSQETVAALYQTQFTKNEEVVWDSREQAVAARKRVSFGAFIIEETPLRNGDASLADRMAQAVLSGIRELGMSCLPWTEELYQWRLRVELLRAVDKGGDWPDVSEEALLTGLEDWLVPFLQGISRRSQFSKIDLAAALHALLPWRKQRELDAMAPTHMEVPSGSFIRLLYEASAEGIVPVLAVKLQEMFGMQESPAIAEGKVPVLVHLLSPAGRPLQITRDLKGFWKNGYPAVRAEMRGRYPKHPWPEDPFAALPTRLTNRRLQNRS
;
A
#
# COMPACT_ATOMS: atom_id res chain seq x y z
N MET A 1 34.84 -40.47 2.92
CA MET A 1 34.46 -41.75 2.28
C MET A 1 35.38 -42.11 1.12
N LEU A 2 35.63 -41.22 0.17
CA LEU A 2 36.52 -41.48 -0.99
C LEU A 2 37.99 -41.19 -0.68
N GLY A 3 38.34 -40.53 0.41
CA GLY A 3 39.72 -40.14 0.74
C GLY A 3 40.35 -39.09 -0.18
N GLU A 4 39.56 -38.45 -1.03
CA GLU A 4 39.98 -37.48 -2.05
C GLU A 4 39.79 -36.04 -1.59
N LYS A 5 40.54 -35.09 -2.20
CA LYS A 5 40.28 -33.67 -2.02
C LYS A 5 39.00 -33.26 -2.78
N VAL A 6 38.22 -32.32 -2.18
CA VAL A 6 37.06 -31.75 -2.84
C VAL A 6 37.45 -31.08 -4.16
N GLY A 7 36.70 -31.39 -5.23
CA GLY A 7 36.97 -30.97 -6.59
C GLY A 7 37.60 -32.04 -7.48
N GLN A 8 37.94 -33.20 -6.93
CA GLN A 8 38.35 -34.38 -7.74
C GLN A 8 37.10 -35.10 -8.27
N THR A 9 36.70 -36.24 -7.71
CA THR A 9 35.51 -36.96 -8.16
C THR A 9 34.21 -36.20 -7.79
N VAL A 10 34.17 -35.62 -6.60
CA VAL A 10 33.05 -34.82 -6.11
C VAL A 10 33.51 -33.38 -5.91
N GLY A 11 32.80 -32.46 -6.52
CA GLY A 11 33.04 -31.04 -6.42
C GLY A 11 31.75 -30.26 -6.12
N TYR A 12 31.88 -28.92 -5.96
CA TYR A 12 30.74 -28.08 -5.77
C TYR A 12 30.88 -26.74 -6.51
N ARG A 13 29.74 -26.09 -6.82
CA ARG A 13 29.64 -24.71 -7.28
C ARG A 13 28.58 -23.99 -6.47
N VAL A 14 28.98 -23.01 -5.71
CA VAL A 14 28.08 -22.12 -4.97
C VAL A 14 28.26 -20.69 -5.44
N ARG A 15 27.51 -19.76 -4.92
CA ARG A 15 27.37 -18.39 -5.42
C ARG A 15 28.68 -17.66 -5.73
N LEU A 16 29.70 -17.81 -4.90
CA LEU A 16 31.00 -17.10 -5.04
C LEU A 16 32.19 -18.04 -4.79
N ASP A 17 31.96 -19.35 -4.75
CA ASP A 17 33.02 -20.35 -4.58
C ASP A 17 32.74 -21.56 -5.46
N SER A 18 33.81 -22.13 -6.02
CA SER A 18 33.72 -23.27 -6.89
C SER A 18 34.98 -24.15 -6.74
N ARG A 19 34.75 -25.42 -6.49
CA ARG A 19 35.81 -26.43 -6.47
C ARG A 19 35.44 -27.59 -7.35
N VAL A 20 35.79 -27.50 -8.62
CA VAL A 20 35.59 -28.51 -9.64
C VAL A 20 36.85 -28.60 -10.50
N SER A 21 37.07 -29.76 -11.10
CA SER A 21 38.18 -30.01 -12.04
C SER A 21 37.68 -30.86 -13.23
N ALA A 22 38.50 -31.12 -14.20
CA ALA A 22 38.17 -31.98 -15.32
C ALA A 22 37.84 -33.44 -14.92
N SER A 23 38.27 -33.89 -13.74
CA SER A 23 37.94 -35.20 -13.18
C SER A 23 36.65 -35.25 -12.38
N THR A 24 35.99 -34.09 -12.13
CA THR A 24 34.77 -34.05 -11.34
C THR A 24 33.61 -34.74 -12.08
N ARG A 25 33.00 -35.73 -11.41
CA ARG A 25 31.86 -36.49 -11.94
C ARG A 25 30.53 -36.09 -11.30
N ILE A 26 30.58 -35.71 -10.03
CA ILE A 26 29.41 -35.25 -9.28
C ILE A 26 29.67 -33.80 -8.87
N THR A 27 28.82 -32.89 -9.31
CA THR A 27 28.91 -31.50 -8.94
C THR A 27 27.67 -31.10 -8.13
N VAL A 28 27.87 -30.75 -6.86
CA VAL A 28 26.82 -30.20 -6.01
C VAL A 28 26.68 -28.71 -6.31
N VAL A 29 25.48 -28.28 -6.64
CA VAL A 29 25.20 -26.87 -6.99
C VAL A 29 24.05 -26.33 -6.14
N THR A 30 24.11 -25.03 -5.83
CA THR A 30 22.92 -24.35 -5.26
C THR A 30 21.91 -24.09 -6.39
N GLU A 31 20.62 -24.06 -6.04
CA GLU A 31 19.51 -23.88 -7.00
C GLU A 31 19.70 -22.66 -7.94
N GLY A 32 20.13 -21.52 -7.40
CA GLY A 32 20.40 -20.32 -8.20
C GLY A 32 21.61 -20.44 -9.15
N VAL A 33 22.56 -21.35 -8.84
CA VAL A 33 23.68 -21.69 -9.74
C VAL A 33 23.19 -22.60 -10.86
N LEU A 34 22.35 -23.58 -10.57
CA LEU A 34 21.71 -24.43 -11.58
C LEU A 34 20.90 -23.60 -12.59
N THR A 35 20.03 -22.72 -12.08
CA THR A 35 19.25 -21.82 -12.94
C THR A 35 20.15 -21.04 -13.90
N ARG A 36 21.30 -20.56 -13.43
CA ARG A 36 22.27 -19.86 -14.26
C ARG A 36 22.93 -20.77 -15.28
N MET A 37 23.34 -21.97 -14.86
CA MET A 37 23.96 -22.96 -15.79
C MET A 37 23.01 -23.25 -16.94
N LEU A 38 21.71 -23.44 -16.68
CA LEU A 38 20.69 -23.66 -17.71
C LEU A 38 20.47 -22.42 -18.63
N GLN A 39 20.76 -21.22 -18.15
CA GLN A 39 20.66 -19.99 -18.96
C GLN A 39 21.89 -19.75 -19.82
N ASP A 40 23.08 -20.04 -19.28
CA ASP A 40 24.36 -19.83 -19.96
C ASP A 40 24.65 -20.98 -20.96
N ASP A 41 24.26 -22.19 -20.64
CA ASP A 41 24.37 -23.42 -21.44
C ASP A 41 23.05 -24.20 -21.40
N PRO A 42 22.08 -23.83 -22.26
CA PRO A 42 20.78 -24.53 -22.29
C PRO A 42 20.86 -26.02 -22.59
N ASP A 43 21.91 -26.46 -23.29
CA ASP A 43 22.14 -27.86 -23.61
C ASP A 43 22.74 -28.64 -22.45
N LEU A 44 23.25 -27.97 -21.41
CA LEU A 44 23.95 -28.60 -20.29
C LEU A 44 24.99 -29.65 -20.74
N GLN A 45 25.89 -29.27 -21.64
CA GLN A 45 26.87 -30.19 -22.21
C GLN A 45 27.68 -30.90 -21.13
N GLY A 46 27.82 -32.25 -21.27
CA GLY A 46 28.52 -33.09 -20.33
C GLY A 46 27.75 -33.45 -19.05
N VAL A 47 26.50 -32.97 -18.90
CA VAL A 47 25.63 -33.40 -17.80
C VAL A 47 24.68 -34.49 -18.29
N GLY A 48 24.72 -35.68 -17.65
CA GLY A 48 23.83 -36.81 -17.98
C GLY A 48 22.63 -36.91 -17.06
N CYS A 49 22.69 -36.34 -15.85
CA CYS A 49 21.61 -36.43 -14.88
C CYS A 49 21.57 -35.17 -14.00
N LEU A 50 20.39 -34.59 -13.82
CA LEU A 50 20.10 -33.58 -12.83
C LEU A 50 19.34 -34.19 -11.67
N ILE A 51 19.84 -33.96 -10.46
CA ILE A 51 19.22 -34.43 -9.23
C ILE A 51 18.73 -33.22 -8.43
N PHE A 52 17.43 -33.15 -8.20
CA PHE A 52 16.79 -32.17 -7.33
C PHE A 52 16.55 -32.84 -5.97
N ASP A 53 17.39 -32.53 -4.99
CA ASP A 53 17.25 -33.06 -3.65
C ASP A 53 16.36 -32.15 -2.78
N GLU A 54 15.69 -32.73 -1.77
CA GLU A 54 14.79 -32.03 -0.84
C GLU A 54 13.75 -31.12 -1.56
N PHE A 55 13.26 -31.57 -2.71
CA PHE A 55 12.35 -30.75 -3.54
C PHE A 55 11.05 -30.34 -2.82
N HIS A 56 10.68 -31.03 -1.74
CA HIS A 56 9.54 -30.70 -0.89
C HIS A 56 9.70 -29.37 -0.14
N GLU A 57 10.91 -28.83 -0.01
CA GLU A 57 11.15 -27.49 0.57
C GLU A 57 10.57 -26.38 -0.31
N ARG A 58 10.39 -26.64 -1.62
CA ARG A 58 9.74 -25.74 -2.57
C ARG A 58 10.29 -24.32 -2.52
N SER A 59 11.45 -24.08 -3.08
CA SER A 59 11.96 -22.73 -3.33
C SER A 59 11.59 -22.27 -4.74
N LEU A 60 11.49 -20.94 -4.94
CA LEU A 60 11.26 -20.37 -6.26
C LEU A 60 12.38 -20.75 -7.25
N ASN A 61 13.64 -20.82 -6.77
CA ASN A 61 14.77 -21.19 -7.62
C ASN A 61 14.75 -22.69 -7.97
N ALA A 62 14.32 -23.57 -7.06
CA ALA A 62 14.14 -24.98 -7.34
C ALA A 62 13.05 -25.21 -8.39
N ASP A 63 11.91 -24.58 -8.21
CA ASP A 63 10.79 -24.68 -9.15
C ASP A 63 11.16 -24.14 -10.54
N LEU A 64 11.85 -23.00 -10.61
CA LEU A 64 12.35 -22.44 -11.87
C LEU A 64 13.42 -23.33 -12.50
N GLY A 65 14.35 -23.81 -11.71
CA GLY A 65 15.40 -24.75 -12.17
C GLY A 65 14.81 -26.04 -12.75
N LEU A 66 13.77 -26.58 -12.12
CA LEU A 66 13.07 -27.76 -12.64
C LEU A 66 12.32 -27.44 -13.93
N ALA A 67 11.63 -26.32 -14.02
CA ALA A 67 10.92 -25.92 -15.23
C ALA A 67 11.87 -25.76 -16.43
N LEU A 68 13.01 -25.08 -16.23
CA LEU A 68 14.06 -24.94 -17.26
C LEU A 68 14.72 -26.29 -17.60
N ALA A 69 14.89 -27.19 -16.64
CA ALA A 69 15.43 -28.50 -16.88
C ALA A 69 14.48 -29.39 -17.72
N ILE A 70 13.17 -29.28 -17.49
CA ILE A 70 12.16 -29.96 -18.30
C ILE A 70 12.17 -29.40 -19.73
N ASP A 71 12.24 -28.09 -19.90
CA ASP A 71 12.31 -27.42 -21.21
C ASP A 71 13.57 -27.85 -21.98
N CYS A 72 14.73 -27.90 -21.31
CA CYS A 72 15.98 -28.44 -21.85
C CYS A 72 15.82 -29.91 -22.30
N GLN A 73 15.23 -30.77 -21.44
CA GLN A 73 15.04 -32.18 -21.75
C GLN A 73 14.14 -32.39 -22.98
N GLN A 74 13.04 -31.64 -23.06
CA GLN A 74 12.05 -31.77 -24.14
C GLN A 74 12.51 -31.16 -25.46
N GLY A 75 13.21 -30.04 -25.40
CA GLY A 75 13.57 -29.27 -26.58
C GLY A 75 14.97 -29.54 -27.14
N LEU A 76 15.93 -29.88 -26.28
CA LEU A 76 17.34 -29.91 -26.63
C LEU A 76 18.05 -31.25 -26.29
N ARG A 77 17.65 -31.93 -25.21
CA ARG A 77 18.38 -33.07 -24.62
C ARG A 77 17.43 -34.16 -24.15
N ASP A 78 16.93 -34.99 -25.05
CA ASP A 78 16.06 -36.13 -24.76
C ASP A 78 16.75 -37.23 -23.93
N ASP A 79 18.10 -37.24 -23.93
CA ASP A 79 18.93 -38.13 -23.14
C ASP A 79 19.14 -37.69 -21.67
N LEU A 80 18.83 -36.42 -21.32
CA LEU A 80 19.01 -35.89 -19.98
C LEU A 80 18.06 -36.56 -18.98
N ARG A 81 18.60 -37.11 -17.90
CA ARG A 81 17.80 -37.70 -16.84
C ARG A 81 17.49 -36.70 -15.75
N LEU A 82 16.23 -36.65 -15.31
CA LEU A 82 15.80 -35.85 -14.18
C LEU A 82 15.41 -36.77 -13.03
N LEU A 83 16.01 -36.56 -11.86
CA LEU A 83 15.69 -37.27 -10.63
C LEU A 83 15.22 -36.24 -9.57
N ILE A 84 14.00 -36.39 -9.08
CA ILE A 84 13.45 -35.51 -8.08
C ILE A 84 13.26 -36.29 -6.80
N MET A 85 13.90 -35.86 -5.71
CA MET A 85 13.86 -36.52 -4.42
C MET A 85 13.07 -35.66 -3.41
N SER A 86 12.26 -36.31 -2.59
CA SER A 86 11.40 -35.66 -1.60
C SER A 86 11.23 -36.57 -0.39
N ALA A 87 11.38 -36.04 0.81
CA ALA A 87 11.12 -36.74 2.05
C ALA A 87 9.62 -36.86 2.39
N THR A 88 8.75 -36.15 1.73
CA THR A 88 7.31 -36.17 1.99
C THR A 88 6.54 -37.00 0.96
N LEU A 89 5.48 -37.70 1.43
CA LEU A 89 4.66 -38.58 0.61
C LEU A 89 3.70 -37.82 -0.37
N ASP A 90 3.55 -36.49 -0.25
CA ASP A 90 2.65 -35.70 -1.11
C ASP A 90 3.31 -35.33 -2.43
N SER A 91 3.48 -36.32 -3.29
CA SER A 91 3.99 -36.17 -4.66
C SER A 91 2.87 -35.83 -5.67
N GLY A 92 1.61 -35.80 -5.25
CA GLY A 92 0.44 -35.66 -6.14
C GLY A 92 0.46 -34.44 -7.06
N PRO A 93 0.68 -33.21 -6.56
CA PRO A 93 0.75 -32.02 -7.41
C PRO A 93 1.95 -32.03 -8.39
N LEU A 94 3.10 -32.52 -7.93
CA LEU A 94 4.29 -32.62 -8.76
C LEU A 94 4.15 -33.68 -9.86
N LEU A 95 3.56 -34.82 -9.53
CA LEU A 95 3.27 -35.86 -10.52
C LEU A 95 2.30 -35.40 -11.58
N LYS A 96 1.24 -34.68 -11.20
CA LYS A 96 0.29 -34.07 -12.15
C LYS A 96 1.00 -33.11 -13.11
N LEU A 97 1.92 -32.30 -12.61
CA LEU A 97 2.72 -31.38 -13.43
C LEU A 97 3.59 -32.16 -14.41
N LEU A 98 4.36 -33.12 -13.93
CA LEU A 98 5.25 -33.92 -14.77
C LEU A 98 4.48 -34.76 -15.80
N GLN A 99 3.30 -35.28 -15.44
CA GLN A 99 2.46 -36.07 -16.37
C GLN A 99 1.82 -35.24 -17.49
N GLN A 100 1.63 -33.94 -17.28
CA GLN A 100 1.13 -33.05 -18.34
C GLN A 100 2.16 -32.89 -19.48
N ASP A 101 3.44 -32.92 -19.13
CA ASP A 101 4.54 -32.61 -20.05
C ASP A 101 5.18 -33.88 -20.63
N PHE A 102 4.94 -35.07 -20.04
CA PHE A 102 5.50 -36.32 -20.52
C PHE A 102 4.41 -37.27 -21.05
N SER A 103 4.59 -37.76 -22.27
CA SER A 103 3.68 -38.71 -22.91
C SER A 103 3.72 -40.14 -22.30
N GLY A 104 4.57 -40.40 -21.31
CA GLY A 104 4.73 -41.66 -20.62
C GLY A 104 4.46 -41.58 -19.11
N ALA A 105 4.31 -42.73 -18.47
CA ALA A 105 4.18 -42.80 -17.02
C ALA A 105 5.49 -42.36 -16.33
N VAL A 106 5.40 -41.36 -15.45
CA VAL A 106 6.54 -40.96 -14.60
C VAL A 106 6.71 -41.98 -13.48
N PRO A 107 7.85 -42.71 -13.44
CA PRO A 107 8.07 -43.75 -12.43
C PRO A 107 8.27 -43.10 -11.05
N VAL A 108 7.57 -43.62 -10.04
CA VAL A 108 7.70 -43.19 -8.65
C VAL A 108 8.31 -44.34 -7.84
N LEU A 109 9.51 -44.09 -7.34
CA LEU A 109 10.18 -45.03 -6.44
C LEU A 109 9.89 -44.59 -5.00
N ARG A 110 9.34 -45.50 -4.19
CA ARG A 110 9.07 -45.26 -2.78
C ARG A 110 9.96 -46.20 -1.94
N SER A 111 10.63 -45.59 -0.97
CA SER A 111 11.32 -46.36 0.07
C SER A 111 10.50 -46.23 1.36
N GLU A 112 10.02 -47.37 1.86
CA GLU A 112 9.40 -47.45 3.17
C GLU A 112 10.50 -47.50 4.22
N GLY A 113 11.01 -46.32 4.61
CA GLY A 113 11.94 -46.16 5.71
C GLY A 113 11.30 -46.57 7.05
N ARG A 114 12.10 -46.94 8.05
CA ARG A 114 11.60 -47.16 9.40
C ARG A 114 11.16 -45.83 10.00
N ALA A 115 9.86 -45.63 10.13
CA ALA A 115 9.30 -44.56 10.95
C ALA A 115 9.34 -45.00 12.43
N TRP A 116 10.00 -44.23 13.26
CA TRP A 116 9.94 -44.44 14.70
C TRP A 116 8.66 -43.81 15.25
N PRO A 117 7.97 -44.43 16.21
CA PRO A 117 6.77 -43.83 16.80
C PRO A 117 7.11 -42.53 17.51
N VAL A 118 6.45 -41.45 17.11
CA VAL A 118 6.56 -40.11 17.72
C VAL A 118 5.28 -39.81 18.50
N GLU A 119 5.42 -39.58 19.80
CA GLU A 119 4.33 -39.18 20.68
C GLU A 119 4.27 -37.65 20.74
N THR A 120 3.15 -37.11 20.30
CA THR A 120 2.95 -35.64 20.22
C THR A 120 2.16 -35.14 21.42
N HIS A 121 2.72 -34.19 22.18
CA HIS A 121 2.09 -33.55 23.31
C HIS A 121 1.80 -32.08 22.98
N HIS A 122 0.53 -31.68 23.02
CA HIS A 122 0.13 -30.28 22.89
C HIS A 122 0.11 -29.64 24.27
N LEU A 123 0.98 -28.66 24.47
CA LEU A 123 0.99 -27.88 25.69
C LEU A 123 -0.08 -26.78 25.62
N PRO A 124 -0.74 -26.43 26.75
CA PRO A 124 -1.72 -25.37 26.78
C PRO A 124 -1.07 -24.02 26.39
N LEU A 125 -1.85 -23.15 25.74
CA LEU A 125 -1.40 -21.82 25.38
C LEU A 125 -0.96 -21.04 26.62
N PRO A 126 0.18 -20.32 26.57
CA PRO A 126 0.56 -19.43 27.65
C PRO A 126 -0.49 -18.34 27.84
N ARG A 127 -0.67 -17.87 29.09
CA ARG A 127 -1.44 -16.66 29.33
C ARG A 127 -0.82 -15.49 28.56
N ALA A 128 -1.65 -14.54 28.14
CA ALA A 128 -1.21 -13.42 27.32
C ALA A 128 -0.09 -12.55 27.94
N ASP A 129 0.09 -12.65 29.24
CA ASP A 129 1.10 -11.95 30.03
C ASP A 129 2.45 -12.67 30.12
N ILE A 130 2.53 -13.96 29.70
CA ILE A 130 3.77 -14.74 29.78
C ILE A 130 4.49 -14.69 28.41
N PRO A 131 5.73 -14.16 28.36
CA PRO A 131 6.54 -14.20 27.15
C PRO A 131 6.77 -15.64 26.65
N MET A 132 6.70 -15.83 25.34
CA MET A 132 6.90 -17.14 24.70
C MET A 132 8.23 -17.76 25.11
N GLU A 133 9.29 -16.98 25.22
CA GLU A 133 10.63 -17.43 25.57
C GLU A 133 10.67 -18.09 26.95
N ARG A 134 9.95 -17.54 27.92
CA ARG A 134 9.86 -18.13 29.28
C ARG A 134 9.11 -19.44 29.26
N TRP A 135 8.04 -19.48 28.51
CA TRP A 135 7.21 -20.68 28.38
C TRP A 135 7.95 -21.85 27.68
N VAL A 136 8.73 -21.55 26.61
CA VAL A 136 9.62 -22.54 25.98
C VAL A 136 10.70 -23.02 26.95
N ALA A 137 11.31 -22.12 27.74
CA ALA A 137 12.28 -22.50 28.75
C ALA A 137 11.70 -23.46 29.81
N ASP A 138 10.46 -23.24 30.23
CA ASP A 138 9.78 -24.15 31.19
C ASP A 138 9.45 -25.50 30.55
N ALA A 139 9.08 -25.52 29.26
CA ALA A 139 8.90 -26.76 28.50
C ALA A 139 10.23 -27.56 28.39
N VAL A 140 11.36 -26.88 28.17
CA VAL A 140 12.69 -27.52 28.17
C VAL A 140 13.03 -28.10 29.55
N ARG A 141 12.80 -27.37 30.64
CA ARG A 141 13.03 -27.86 31.99
C ARG A 141 12.17 -29.10 32.31
N ARG A 142 10.92 -29.08 31.85
CA ARG A 142 10.03 -30.24 31.99
C ARG A 142 10.57 -31.43 31.22
N ALA A 143 10.93 -31.27 29.95
CA ALA A 143 11.47 -32.31 29.12
C ALA A 143 12.80 -32.88 29.68
N LEU A 144 13.66 -32.06 30.28
CA LEU A 144 14.87 -32.50 30.94
C LEU A 144 14.60 -33.43 32.15
N ARG A 145 13.50 -33.22 32.88
CA ARG A 145 13.11 -34.07 34.03
C ARG A 145 12.40 -35.35 33.63
N GLU A 146 11.57 -35.27 32.60
CA GLU A 146 10.66 -36.37 32.22
C GLU A 146 11.27 -37.29 31.14
N GLU A 147 12.25 -36.80 30.34
CA GLU A 147 12.75 -37.50 29.19
C GLU A 147 14.26 -37.66 29.21
N ASN A 148 14.75 -38.70 28.47
CA ASN A 148 16.15 -38.93 28.23
C ASN A 148 16.58 -38.47 26.83
N GLY A 149 17.90 -38.29 26.60
CA GLY A 149 18.48 -37.89 25.33
C GLY A 149 18.52 -36.37 25.14
N SER A 150 19.03 -35.95 24.00
CA SER A 150 19.16 -34.52 23.63
C SER A 150 17.83 -33.92 23.19
N ILE A 151 17.70 -32.61 23.37
CA ILE A 151 16.48 -31.83 23.07
C ILE A 151 16.78 -30.86 21.94
N LEU A 152 15.94 -30.85 20.91
CA LEU A 152 15.95 -29.84 19.84
C LEU A 152 14.77 -28.86 20.02
N VAL A 153 15.05 -27.57 20.03
CA VAL A 153 14.06 -26.52 20.26
C VAL A 153 14.00 -25.60 19.05
N PHE A 154 12.83 -25.51 18.42
CA PHE A 154 12.61 -24.58 17.31
C PHE A 154 12.11 -23.23 17.81
N LEU A 155 12.83 -22.17 17.42
CA LEU A 155 12.56 -20.78 17.79
C LEU A 155 12.52 -19.87 16.55
N PRO A 156 11.74 -18.76 16.58
CA PRO A 156 11.54 -17.92 15.39
C PRO A 156 12.80 -17.21 14.90
N GLY A 157 13.78 -16.95 15.78
CA GLY A 157 14.98 -16.21 15.38
C GLY A 157 16.03 -16.12 16.47
N THR A 158 17.19 -15.53 16.11
CA THR A 158 18.35 -15.36 17.00
C THR A 158 18.07 -14.58 18.28
N GLY A 159 17.17 -13.61 18.23
CA GLY A 159 16.78 -12.83 19.42
C GLY A 159 16.09 -13.71 20.46
N GLU A 160 15.19 -14.57 20.01
CA GLU A 160 14.46 -15.52 20.86
C GLU A 160 15.40 -16.63 21.36
N ILE A 161 16.31 -17.11 20.52
CA ILE A 161 17.35 -18.09 20.91
C ILE A 161 18.17 -17.55 22.08
N ARG A 162 18.69 -16.31 21.99
CA ARG A 162 19.51 -15.71 23.06
C ARG A 162 18.73 -15.50 24.35
N LYS A 163 17.44 -15.15 24.25
CA LYS A 163 16.59 -14.97 25.45
C LYS A 163 16.32 -16.32 26.14
N VAL A 164 16.00 -17.37 25.35
CA VAL A 164 15.78 -18.71 25.89
C VAL A 164 17.09 -19.27 26.46
N GLU A 165 18.22 -19.07 25.80
CA GLU A 165 19.55 -19.43 26.28
C GLU A 165 19.85 -18.77 27.64
N ALA A 166 19.59 -17.46 27.78
CA ALA A 166 19.77 -16.75 29.04
C ALA A 166 18.86 -17.29 30.15
N LEU A 167 17.61 -17.67 29.82
CA LEU A 167 16.68 -18.26 30.77
C LEU A 167 17.06 -19.68 31.21
N LEU A 168 17.85 -20.40 30.43
CA LEU A 168 18.25 -21.79 30.68
C LEU A 168 19.68 -21.92 31.25
N GLN A 169 20.33 -20.83 31.64
CA GLN A 169 21.69 -20.89 32.22
C GLN A 169 21.75 -21.72 33.52
N ASP A 170 20.65 -21.77 34.26
CA ASP A 170 20.51 -22.59 35.48
C ASP A 170 20.57 -24.10 35.28
N VAL A 171 20.25 -24.59 34.06
CA VAL A 171 20.29 -26.02 33.72
C VAL A 171 21.62 -26.46 33.07
N ARG A 172 22.48 -25.50 32.74
CA ARG A 172 23.79 -25.77 32.15
C ARG A 172 24.70 -26.44 33.17
N SER A 173 25.30 -27.57 32.78
CA SER A 173 26.22 -28.35 33.61
C SER A 173 27.19 -29.11 32.75
N ASP A 174 28.13 -29.87 33.36
CA ASP A 174 29.05 -30.72 32.63
C ASP A 174 28.34 -31.83 31.83
N THR A 175 27.11 -32.16 32.21
CA THR A 175 26.29 -33.20 31.54
C THR A 175 25.17 -32.59 30.67
N VAL A 176 24.90 -31.29 30.74
CA VAL A 176 23.87 -30.63 29.92
C VAL A 176 24.47 -29.41 29.23
N HIS A 177 24.63 -29.48 27.91
CA HIS A 177 25.20 -28.42 27.11
C HIS A 177 24.12 -27.64 26.36
N LEU A 178 24.14 -26.30 26.45
CA LEU A 178 23.32 -25.39 25.65
C LEU A 178 24.06 -25.09 24.36
N CYS A 179 23.43 -25.40 23.22
CA CYS A 179 24.03 -25.27 21.90
C CYS A 179 23.07 -24.40 21.00
N PRO A 180 23.29 -23.09 20.86
CA PRO A 180 22.58 -22.32 19.86
C PRO A 180 22.96 -22.79 18.45
N LEU A 181 21.96 -22.78 17.52
CA LEU A 181 22.16 -23.20 16.12
C LEU A 181 21.35 -22.28 15.19
N TYR A 182 22.06 -21.40 14.51
CA TYR A 182 21.49 -20.50 13.49
C TYR A 182 22.55 -20.15 12.45
N GLY A 183 22.12 -19.76 11.23
CA GLY A 183 23.00 -19.65 10.06
C GLY A 183 24.15 -18.65 10.18
N GLU A 184 24.13 -17.73 11.15
CA GLU A 184 25.15 -16.70 11.34
C GLU A 184 26.25 -17.07 12.33
N LEU A 185 26.13 -18.26 12.95
CA LEU A 185 27.16 -18.75 13.84
C LEU A 185 28.43 -19.11 13.05
N PRO A 186 29.61 -18.95 13.65
CA PRO A 186 30.86 -19.52 13.09
C PRO A 186 30.70 -21.01 12.81
N ALA A 187 31.28 -21.49 11.72
CA ALA A 187 31.19 -22.89 11.32
C ALA A 187 31.56 -23.88 12.44
N ALA A 188 32.63 -23.55 13.21
CA ALA A 188 33.05 -24.38 14.35
C ALA A 188 31.98 -24.52 15.46
N GLU A 189 31.17 -23.44 15.69
CA GLU A 189 30.08 -23.49 16.66
C GLU A 189 28.87 -24.26 16.11
N GLN A 190 28.61 -24.17 14.81
CA GLN A 190 27.59 -24.96 14.15
C GLN A 190 27.96 -26.45 14.19
N ASP A 191 29.19 -26.77 13.85
CA ASP A 191 29.72 -28.15 13.91
C ASP A 191 29.62 -28.73 15.33
N ALA A 192 29.96 -27.93 16.35
CA ALA A 192 29.83 -28.31 17.74
C ALA A 192 28.37 -28.56 18.17
N ALA A 193 27.42 -27.80 17.64
CA ALA A 193 26.00 -28.00 17.90
C ALA A 193 25.48 -29.30 17.27
N ILE A 194 25.99 -29.69 16.11
CA ILE A 194 25.54 -30.83 15.34
C ILE A 194 26.30 -32.15 15.79
N ALA A 195 27.57 -32.05 16.21
CA ALA A 195 28.39 -33.19 16.55
C ALA A 195 27.69 -34.13 17.56
N PRO A 196 27.79 -35.44 17.43
CA PRO A 196 27.16 -36.39 18.34
C PRO A 196 27.72 -36.27 19.78
N VAL A 197 26.87 -36.51 20.77
CA VAL A 197 27.27 -36.64 22.17
C VAL A 197 26.74 -37.94 22.75
N TRP A 198 27.49 -38.51 23.67
CA TRP A 198 27.20 -39.81 24.26
C TRP A 198 26.83 -39.68 25.76
N ALA A 199 25.97 -40.53 26.23
CA ALA A 199 25.61 -40.57 27.64
C ALA A 199 26.86 -40.59 28.56
N PRO A 200 26.86 -39.81 29.64
CA PRO A 200 25.73 -39.11 30.25
C PRO A 200 25.47 -37.70 29.72
N VAL A 201 26.22 -37.23 28.74
CA VAL A 201 26.10 -35.86 28.20
C VAL A 201 24.84 -35.69 27.34
N ARG A 202 24.09 -34.62 27.52
CA ARG A 202 22.91 -34.25 26.77
C ARG A 202 23.07 -32.85 26.16
N LYS A 203 22.53 -32.63 24.98
CA LYS A 203 22.48 -31.31 24.36
C LYS A 203 21.06 -30.74 24.37
N ILE A 204 20.96 -29.46 24.58
CA ILE A 204 19.78 -28.66 24.28
C ILE A 204 20.16 -27.75 23.10
N VAL A 205 19.70 -28.13 21.90
CA VAL A 205 19.99 -27.37 20.67
C VAL A 205 18.86 -26.37 20.45
N LEU A 206 19.18 -25.06 20.55
CA LEU A 206 18.25 -23.98 20.33
C LEU A 206 18.40 -23.52 18.87
N ALA A 207 17.47 -23.91 18.00
CA ALA A 207 17.61 -23.73 16.57
C ALA A 207 16.53 -22.84 15.95
N THR A 208 16.86 -22.19 14.85
CA THR A 208 15.88 -21.66 13.90
C THR A 208 15.44 -22.77 12.93
N SER A 209 14.61 -22.41 11.92
CA SER A 209 14.23 -23.35 10.84
C SER A 209 15.41 -23.98 10.06
N ILE A 210 16.65 -23.54 10.29
CA ILE A 210 17.84 -24.15 9.68
C ILE A 210 18.02 -25.64 10.06
N ALA A 211 17.49 -26.04 11.21
CA ALA A 211 17.54 -27.45 11.66
C ALA A 211 16.28 -28.24 11.24
N GLU A 212 15.35 -27.63 10.49
CA GLU A 212 14.10 -28.27 10.03
C GLU A 212 14.37 -29.26 8.89
N THR A 213 15.36 -28.94 8.05
CA THR A 213 15.67 -29.67 6.83
C THR A 213 17.15 -30.00 6.80
N SER A 214 17.52 -31.11 6.15
CA SER A 214 18.90 -31.51 5.82
C SER A 214 19.89 -31.70 6.97
N LEU A 215 19.53 -31.41 8.24
CA LEU A 215 20.42 -31.56 9.39
C LEU A 215 19.91 -32.66 10.34
N THR A 216 20.56 -33.80 10.33
CA THR A 216 20.32 -34.87 11.30
C THR A 216 21.23 -34.65 12.50
N ILE A 217 20.65 -34.30 13.65
CA ILE A 217 21.38 -34.16 14.92
C ILE A 217 21.23 -35.47 15.68
N GLU A 218 22.33 -36.22 15.77
CA GLU A 218 22.30 -37.52 16.46
C GLU A 218 22.01 -37.38 17.95
N GLY A 219 21.26 -38.34 18.52
CA GLY A 219 20.93 -38.37 19.93
C GLY A 219 19.74 -37.49 20.36
N VAL A 220 19.11 -36.75 19.45
CA VAL A 220 17.89 -36.01 19.75
C VAL A 220 16.72 -36.98 19.92
N ARG A 221 16.06 -36.92 21.07
CA ARG A 221 14.85 -37.71 21.38
C ARG A 221 13.62 -36.82 21.66
N VAL A 222 13.83 -35.58 21.96
CA VAL A 222 12.75 -34.62 22.26
C VAL A 222 12.85 -33.46 21.31
N VAL A 223 11.71 -33.07 20.71
CA VAL A 223 11.57 -31.88 19.88
C VAL A 223 10.55 -30.94 20.55
N ILE A 224 10.92 -29.70 20.75
CA ILE A 224 10.06 -28.66 21.27
C ILE A 224 9.89 -27.61 20.16
N ASP A 225 8.66 -27.42 19.70
CA ASP A 225 8.33 -26.43 18.70
C ASP A 225 7.57 -25.25 19.33
N SER A 226 8.10 -24.04 19.20
CA SER A 226 7.43 -22.81 19.69
C SER A 226 6.15 -22.47 18.93
N GLY A 227 5.87 -23.12 17.80
CA GLY A 227 4.74 -22.83 16.94
C GLY A 227 4.83 -21.49 16.22
N LEU A 228 5.99 -20.79 16.30
CA LEU A 228 6.22 -19.49 15.67
C LEU A 228 7.41 -19.59 14.70
N ALA A 229 7.26 -19.01 13.53
CA ALA A 229 8.35 -18.84 12.58
C ALA A 229 8.44 -17.40 12.09
N ARG A 230 9.65 -16.95 11.75
CA ARG A 230 9.83 -15.68 11.01
C ARG A 230 9.77 -15.97 9.53
N THR A 231 8.78 -15.43 8.88
CA THR A 231 8.67 -15.44 7.42
C THR A 231 8.93 -14.05 6.86
N VAL A 232 9.70 -14.03 5.79
CA VAL A 232 9.83 -12.83 4.95
C VAL A 232 8.51 -12.72 4.18
N ARG A 233 7.68 -11.75 4.54
CA ARG A 233 6.53 -11.36 3.72
C ARG A 233 6.93 -10.19 2.84
N PHE A 234 6.79 -10.37 1.55
CA PHE A 234 6.79 -9.23 0.63
C PHE A 234 5.45 -8.52 0.77
N ASP A 235 5.48 -7.28 1.19
CA ASP A 235 4.31 -6.44 1.25
C ASP A 235 4.16 -5.75 -0.11
N ALA A 236 3.16 -6.17 -0.87
CA ALA A 236 2.91 -5.67 -2.21
C ALA A 236 2.64 -4.17 -2.25
N GLU A 237 1.96 -3.63 -1.24
CA GLU A 237 1.72 -2.19 -1.11
C GLU A 237 2.99 -1.42 -0.73
N ARG A 238 4.01 -2.11 -0.22
CA ARG A 238 5.17 -1.49 0.43
C ARG A 238 6.49 -1.68 -0.31
N ALA A 239 6.52 -2.52 -1.34
CA ALA A 239 7.72 -2.85 -2.12
C ALA A 239 8.99 -3.17 -1.26
N CYS A 240 8.79 -3.67 -0.03
CA CYS A 240 9.83 -4.01 0.93
C CYS A 240 9.61 -5.39 1.53
N PRO A 241 10.66 -6.22 1.68
CA PRO A 241 10.56 -7.42 2.48
C PRO A 241 10.46 -7.05 3.96
N GLY A 242 9.33 -7.37 4.59
CA GLY A 242 9.13 -7.23 6.02
C GLY A 242 9.24 -8.57 6.72
N LEU A 243 10.01 -8.66 7.81
CA LEU A 243 10.00 -9.82 8.69
C LEU A 243 8.75 -9.74 9.58
N SER A 244 7.76 -10.60 9.34
CA SER A 244 6.61 -10.74 10.24
C SER A 244 6.71 -12.03 11.05
N ARG A 245 6.33 -11.96 12.33
CA ARG A 245 6.07 -13.17 13.11
C ARG A 245 4.73 -13.73 12.66
N SER A 246 4.69 -14.94 12.14
CA SER A 246 3.46 -15.65 11.87
C SER A 246 3.37 -16.87 12.76
N ALA A 247 2.18 -17.13 13.30
CA ALA A 247 1.90 -18.41 13.92
C ALA A 247 1.82 -19.46 12.78
N TYR A 248 2.69 -20.43 12.81
CA TYR A 248 2.63 -21.60 11.96
C TYR A 248 2.04 -22.77 12.74
N PRO A 249 1.06 -23.47 12.22
CA PRO A 249 0.93 -24.88 12.54
C PRO A 249 2.03 -25.59 11.76
N SER A 250 3.17 -25.83 12.42
CA SER A 250 4.22 -26.68 11.86
C SER A 250 3.67 -28.10 11.77
N PRO A 251 3.75 -28.78 10.63
CA PRO A 251 3.71 -30.24 10.66
C PRO A 251 4.93 -30.66 11.47
N VAL A 252 4.73 -31.45 12.52
CA VAL A 252 5.84 -32.08 13.23
C VAL A 252 6.76 -32.71 12.20
N PRO A 253 8.06 -32.38 12.15
CA PRO A 253 8.93 -32.94 11.15
C PRO A 253 8.94 -34.46 11.28
N SER A 254 8.40 -35.13 10.29
CA SER A 254 8.46 -36.62 10.21
C SER A 254 9.87 -37.12 9.99
N SER A 255 10.85 -36.24 9.84
CA SER A 255 12.25 -36.51 9.51
C SER A 255 13.25 -36.32 10.65
N VAL A 256 12.82 -36.10 11.89
CA VAL A 256 13.76 -36.19 13.01
C VAL A 256 14.15 -37.66 13.17
N GLY A 257 15.25 -38.03 12.53
CA GLY A 257 15.83 -39.35 12.65
C GLY A 257 16.15 -39.65 14.12
N ALA A 258 15.29 -40.42 14.76
CA ALA A 258 15.58 -40.94 16.07
C ALA A 258 16.79 -41.90 15.94
N GLY A 259 17.92 -41.50 16.51
CA GLY A 259 19.07 -42.37 16.67
C GLY A 259 18.64 -43.69 17.31
N GLN A 260 19.31 -44.78 16.97
CA GLN A 260 19.02 -46.15 17.29
C GLN A 260 18.34 -46.39 18.66
N GLY A 261 17.11 -46.89 18.62
CA GLY A 261 16.44 -47.56 19.72
C GLY A 261 15.71 -46.67 20.72
N GLY A 262 14.44 -46.40 20.52
CA GLY A 262 13.55 -45.87 21.55
C GLY A 262 12.42 -44.95 21.02
N ARG A 263 11.34 -44.84 21.78
CA ARG A 263 10.24 -43.94 21.51
C ARG A 263 10.71 -42.47 21.58
N SER A 264 10.42 -41.68 20.58
CA SER A 264 10.67 -40.22 20.58
C SER A 264 9.41 -39.46 20.96
N ARG A 265 9.54 -38.37 21.72
CA ARG A 265 8.41 -37.50 22.11
C ARG A 265 8.59 -36.13 21.48
N ALA A 266 7.53 -35.61 20.88
CA ALA A 266 7.48 -34.27 20.39
C ALA A 266 6.51 -33.44 21.24
N TYR A 267 7.00 -32.33 21.80
CA TYR A 267 6.17 -31.36 22.49
C TYR A 267 5.88 -30.20 21.54
N VAL A 268 4.65 -30.15 21.06
CA VAL A 268 4.21 -29.06 20.19
C VAL A 268 3.51 -28.00 21.02
N THR A 269 4.11 -26.83 21.10
CA THR A 269 3.51 -25.65 21.71
C THR A 269 2.67 -24.93 20.65
N GLY A 270 1.64 -25.63 20.14
CA GLY A 270 0.81 -25.08 19.10
C GLY A 270 -0.06 -23.94 19.61
N CYS A 271 -0.01 -22.79 18.97
CA CYS A 271 -1.08 -21.80 18.94
C CYS A 271 -2.29 -22.42 18.22
N GLY A 272 -2.90 -23.44 18.80
CA GLY A 272 -4.12 -24.08 18.30
C GLY A 272 -5.31 -23.17 18.59
N ILE A 273 -5.66 -22.31 17.66
CA ILE A 273 -6.98 -21.68 17.65
C ILE A 273 -8.02 -22.78 17.38
N LYS A 274 -8.57 -23.38 18.45
CA LYS A 274 -9.81 -24.12 18.35
C LYS A 274 -10.89 -23.12 17.92
N GLY A 275 -11.39 -23.21 16.70
CA GLY A 275 -12.65 -22.58 16.35
C GLY A 275 -12.75 -21.80 15.04
N THR A 276 -11.75 -21.76 14.19
CA THR A 276 -11.98 -21.30 12.82
C THR A 276 -11.47 -22.33 11.83
N LYS A 277 -12.40 -23.01 11.14
CA LYS A 277 -12.12 -23.66 9.85
C LYS A 277 -11.68 -22.57 8.87
N ARG A 278 -10.46 -22.07 8.98
CA ARG A 278 -9.83 -21.37 7.88
C ARG A 278 -9.19 -22.45 7.01
N GLU A 279 -9.72 -22.54 5.80
CA GLU A 279 -9.23 -23.40 4.74
C GLU A 279 -7.70 -23.38 4.68
N TRP A 280 -7.10 -24.54 4.74
CA TRP A 280 -5.70 -24.75 4.48
C TRP A 280 -5.39 -24.26 3.08
N ARG A 281 -4.73 -23.13 2.94
CA ARG A 281 -4.11 -22.81 1.66
C ARG A 281 -2.89 -23.70 1.48
N PRO A 282 -2.73 -24.33 0.32
CA PRO A 282 -1.57 -25.19 0.04
C PRO A 282 -0.27 -24.44 0.30
N ILE A 283 0.77 -25.14 0.77
CA ILE A 283 2.11 -24.62 1.04
C ILE A 283 2.69 -23.88 -0.19
N SER A 284 2.31 -24.31 -1.41
CA SER A 284 2.65 -23.70 -2.69
C SER A 284 2.31 -22.21 -2.78
N ASP A 285 1.21 -21.75 -2.19
CA ASP A 285 0.80 -20.33 -2.27
C ASP A 285 1.63 -19.39 -1.38
N ARG A 286 2.45 -19.93 -0.48
CA ARG A 286 3.14 -19.12 0.55
C ARG A 286 4.58 -18.76 0.18
N LYS A 287 5.26 -19.55 -0.64
CA LYS A 287 6.69 -19.36 -0.97
C LYS A 287 6.94 -18.40 -2.14
N TYR A 288 5.93 -18.11 -2.96
CA TYR A 288 6.05 -17.20 -4.10
C TYR A 288 6.05 -15.71 -3.75
N TRP A 289 5.97 -15.35 -2.47
CA TRP A 289 5.95 -13.97 -1.99
C TRP A 289 7.35 -13.42 -1.66
N MET A 290 8.36 -13.84 -2.40
CA MET A 290 9.74 -13.45 -2.11
C MET A 290 10.24 -12.24 -2.94
N PRO A 291 11.22 -11.47 -2.39
CA PRO A 291 11.88 -10.35 -3.10
C PRO A 291 12.68 -10.78 -4.33
N THR A 292 12.69 -12.05 -4.67
CA THR A 292 13.43 -12.67 -5.80
C THR A 292 12.73 -12.55 -7.15
N TRP A 293 11.46 -12.15 -7.21
CA TRP A 293 10.71 -12.00 -8.46
C TRP A 293 11.37 -11.11 -9.52
N PRO A 294 11.96 -9.94 -9.19
CA PRO A 294 12.67 -9.16 -10.19
C PRO A 294 13.82 -9.91 -10.83
N ARG A 295 14.51 -10.78 -10.06
CA ARG A 295 15.59 -11.61 -10.55
C ARG A 295 15.09 -12.73 -11.46
N CYS A 296 14.01 -13.39 -11.09
CA CYS A 296 13.36 -14.41 -11.91
C CYS A 296 12.83 -13.84 -13.21
N ALA A 297 12.21 -12.66 -13.19
CA ALA A 297 11.71 -11.99 -14.38
C ALA A 297 12.83 -11.63 -15.37
N LEU A 298 14.03 -11.28 -14.88
CA LEU A 298 15.23 -11.09 -15.73
C LEU A 298 15.79 -12.38 -16.28
N SER A 299 15.58 -13.49 -15.61
CA SER A 299 16.14 -14.78 -15.92
C SER A 299 15.31 -15.57 -16.94
N LEU A 300 14.09 -15.13 -17.24
CA LEU A 300 13.23 -15.81 -18.21
C LEU A 300 13.58 -15.39 -19.64
N PRO A 301 13.76 -16.33 -20.59
CA PRO A 301 13.91 -16.00 -21.99
C PRO A 301 12.59 -15.39 -22.51
N TYR A 302 12.61 -14.13 -22.87
CA TYR A 302 11.53 -13.44 -23.55
C TYR A 302 11.62 -13.72 -25.05
N GLY A 303 11.01 -14.82 -25.49
CA GLY A 303 10.74 -15.11 -26.89
C GLY A 303 9.27 -15.43 -27.07
N ASP A 304 8.63 -14.75 -28.00
CA ASP A 304 7.24 -14.90 -28.45
C ASP A 304 6.11 -15.18 -27.42
N HIS A 305 5.45 -14.13 -27.01
CA HIS A 305 4.04 -13.98 -26.60
C HIS A 305 3.34 -15.02 -25.70
N ARG A 306 4.05 -15.97 -25.08
CA ARG A 306 3.48 -16.81 -24.03
C ARG A 306 4.31 -16.67 -22.77
N PRO A 307 3.71 -16.22 -21.63
CA PRO A 307 4.44 -16.25 -20.39
C PRO A 307 4.78 -17.70 -20.04
N PHE A 308 6.07 -17.98 -19.86
CA PHE A 308 6.64 -19.28 -19.47
C PHE A 308 6.16 -19.79 -18.08
N PHE A 309 5.11 -19.17 -17.54
CA PHE A 309 4.53 -19.43 -16.23
C PHE A 309 3.69 -20.72 -16.09
N PRO A 310 3.26 -21.46 -17.12
CA PRO A 310 2.47 -22.67 -16.91
C PRO A 310 3.25 -23.83 -16.28
N ALA A 311 4.57 -23.88 -16.44
CA ALA A 311 5.41 -24.98 -15.93
C ALA A 311 5.83 -24.83 -14.46
N LEU A 312 5.62 -23.68 -13.86
CA LEU A 312 5.82 -23.53 -12.41
C LEU A 312 4.66 -24.20 -11.67
N ALA A 313 4.95 -25.01 -10.67
CA ALA A 313 3.96 -25.73 -9.85
C ALA A 313 3.05 -24.80 -9.00
N GLY A 314 2.75 -23.60 -9.51
CA GLY A 314 1.86 -22.59 -8.96
C GLY A 314 1.89 -21.34 -9.83
N ARG A 315 0.75 -20.66 -9.99
CA ARG A 315 0.70 -19.35 -10.68
C ARG A 315 1.51 -18.32 -9.88
N ALA A 316 2.39 -17.58 -10.58
CA ALA A 316 3.01 -16.40 -10.02
C ALA A 316 1.92 -15.44 -9.51
N PRO A 317 2.03 -14.89 -8.30
CA PRO A 317 1.10 -13.87 -7.86
C PRO A 317 1.16 -12.69 -8.84
N GLY A 318 0.06 -12.39 -9.53
CA GLY A 318 0.01 -11.32 -10.54
C GLY A 318 0.50 -9.98 -10.00
N GLU A 319 0.24 -9.70 -8.73
CA GLU A 319 0.72 -8.52 -8.02
C GLU A 319 2.26 -8.45 -7.93
N ALA A 320 2.95 -9.56 -7.66
CA ALA A 320 4.41 -9.58 -7.58
C ALA A 320 5.07 -9.32 -8.95
N VAL A 321 4.50 -9.86 -10.02
CA VAL A 321 4.96 -9.63 -11.39
C VAL A 321 4.71 -8.19 -11.81
N ASN A 322 3.51 -7.68 -11.53
CA ASN A 322 3.13 -6.30 -11.83
C ASN A 322 4.02 -5.26 -11.12
N GLN A 323 4.63 -5.60 -10.01
CA GLN A 323 5.59 -4.74 -9.30
C GLN A 323 7.04 -4.94 -9.77
N ALA A 324 7.41 -6.15 -10.17
CA ALA A 324 8.75 -6.45 -10.65
C ALA A 324 9.06 -5.73 -11.98
N ILE A 325 8.11 -5.69 -12.91
CA ILE A 325 8.31 -5.08 -14.22
C ILE A 325 8.60 -3.57 -14.15
N PRO A 326 7.83 -2.73 -13.44
CA PRO A 326 8.16 -1.31 -13.26
C PRO A 326 9.54 -1.09 -12.64
N LEU A 327 9.91 -1.90 -11.63
CA LEU A 327 11.23 -1.85 -11.05
C LEU A 327 12.33 -2.15 -12.09
N LEU A 328 12.18 -3.24 -12.87
CA LEU A 328 13.16 -3.61 -13.89
C LEU A 328 13.28 -2.55 -15.00
N ARG A 329 12.18 -1.85 -15.33
CA ARG A 329 12.20 -0.70 -16.24
C ARG A 329 13.00 0.47 -15.65
N SER A 330 12.77 0.80 -14.39
CA SER A 330 13.52 1.88 -13.72
C SER A 330 15.02 1.59 -13.60
N LEU A 331 15.40 0.30 -13.60
CA LEU A 331 16.78 -0.17 -13.62
C LEU A 331 17.33 -0.37 -15.05
N GLU A 332 16.61 0.03 -16.08
CA GLU A 332 16.98 -0.14 -17.50
C GLU A 332 17.24 -1.61 -17.89
N ALA A 333 16.73 -2.55 -17.13
CA ALA A 333 16.90 -3.98 -17.36
C ALA A 333 15.93 -4.52 -18.42
N VAL A 334 14.75 -3.90 -18.54
CA VAL A 334 13.76 -4.18 -19.57
C VAL A 334 13.33 -2.88 -20.26
N ASP A 335 12.97 -2.96 -21.55
CA ASP A 335 12.46 -1.82 -22.34
C ASP A 335 10.97 -1.52 -22.02
N ALA A 336 10.40 -0.53 -22.72
CA ALA A 336 9.00 -0.16 -22.57
C ALA A 336 8.03 -1.30 -22.95
N ALA A 337 8.44 -2.19 -23.84
CA ALA A 337 7.67 -3.36 -24.25
C ALA A 337 7.85 -4.57 -23.31
N GLY A 338 8.69 -4.43 -22.25
CA GLY A 338 8.99 -5.49 -21.31
C GLY A 338 10.05 -6.49 -21.78
N ARG A 339 10.75 -6.23 -22.89
CA ARG A 339 11.82 -7.10 -23.40
C ARG A 339 13.13 -6.80 -22.68
N VAL A 340 13.93 -7.85 -22.41
CA VAL A 340 15.22 -7.71 -21.71
C VAL A 340 16.23 -6.96 -22.59
N THR A 341 16.79 -5.89 -22.05
CA THR A 341 17.82 -5.05 -22.70
C THR A 341 19.19 -5.76 -22.69
N ALA A 342 20.17 -5.21 -23.44
CA ALA A 342 21.55 -5.69 -23.36
C ALA A 342 22.08 -5.59 -21.92
N ARG A 343 21.80 -4.47 -21.20
CA ARG A 343 22.13 -4.28 -19.80
C ARG A 343 21.43 -5.32 -18.92
N GLY A 344 20.14 -5.59 -19.14
CA GLY A 344 19.38 -6.61 -18.39
C GLY A 344 20.01 -7.99 -18.50
N ARG A 345 20.52 -8.38 -19.69
CA ARG A 345 21.22 -9.64 -19.88
C ARG A 345 22.53 -9.72 -19.06
N VAL A 346 23.31 -8.64 -19.02
CA VAL A 346 24.52 -8.58 -18.19
C VAL A 346 24.16 -8.63 -16.70
N MET A 347 23.14 -7.89 -16.27
CA MET A 347 22.63 -7.93 -14.88
C MET A 347 22.20 -9.34 -14.46
N ALA A 348 21.56 -10.09 -15.33
CA ALA A 348 21.12 -11.46 -15.07
C ALA A 348 22.30 -12.42 -14.80
N ARG A 349 23.45 -12.19 -15.44
CA ARG A 349 24.68 -12.99 -15.26
C ARG A 349 25.38 -12.71 -13.93
N LEU A 350 25.13 -11.57 -13.28
CA LEU A 350 25.76 -11.25 -12.00
C LEU A 350 25.07 -11.97 -10.82
N PRO A 351 25.82 -12.52 -9.85
CA PRO A 351 25.26 -13.16 -8.66
C PRO A 351 24.69 -12.13 -7.65
N LEU A 352 24.00 -11.10 -8.12
CA LEU A 352 23.49 -9.99 -7.35
C LEU A 352 21.98 -9.81 -7.55
N HIS A 353 21.34 -9.19 -6.57
CA HIS A 353 19.98 -8.68 -6.80
C HIS A 353 20.00 -7.63 -7.95
N PRO A 354 18.98 -7.55 -8.82
CA PRO A 354 18.98 -6.62 -9.95
C PRO A 354 19.33 -5.17 -9.59
N ARG A 355 18.89 -4.66 -8.45
CA ARG A 355 19.23 -3.32 -7.95
C ARG A 355 20.74 -3.15 -7.75
N LEU A 356 21.40 -4.12 -7.13
CA LEU A 356 22.83 -4.09 -6.87
C LEU A 356 23.62 -4.35 -8.16
N ALA A 357 23.13 -5.22 -9.03
CA ALA A 357 23.73 -5.44 -10.34
C ALA A 357 23.71 -4.15 -11.20
N HIS A 358 22.57 -3.45 -11.24
CA HIS A 358 22.48 -2.14 -11.90
C HIS A 358 23.45 -1.13 -11.30
N MET A 359 23.49 -1.02 -9.97
CA MET A 359 24.40 -0.09 -9.28
C MET A 359 25.86 -0.34 -9.67
N VAL A 360 26.32 -1.60 -9.60
CA VAL A 360 27.74 -1.93 -9.88
C VAL A 360 28.10 -1.64 -11.34
N LEU A 361 27.21 -1.97 -12.28
CA LEU A 361 27.41 -1.68 -13.71
C LEU A 361 27.42 -0.17 -13.99
N ALA A 362 26.42 0.56 -13.46
CA ALA A 362 26.28 2.01 -13.69
C ALA A 362 27.40 2.81 -13.01
N ALA A 363 27.88 2.39 -11.85
CA ALA A 363 28.93 3.07 -11.09
C ALA A 363 30.30 3.11 -11.81
N LYS A 364 30.54 2.21 -12.77
CA LYS A 364 31.76 2.23 -13.59
C LYS A 364 31.92 3.54 -14.35
N ALA A 365 30.84 4.08 -14.88
CA ALA A 365 30.84 5.34 -15.62
C ALA A 365 31.31 6.55 -14.78
N PHE A 366 31.18 6.44 -13.47
CA PHE A 366 31.57 7.50 -12.51
C PHE A 366 32.87 7.20 -11.77
N GLY A 367 33.61 6.16 -12.16
CA GLY A 367 34.83 5.76 -11.46
C GLY A 367 34.62 5.11 -10.09
N LEU A 368 33.36 4.83 -9.71
CA LEU A 368 32.94 4.30 -8.41
C LEU A 368 32.82 2.76 -8.35
N GLY A 369 33.30 2.05 -9.36
CA GLY A 369 33.14 0.59 -9.48
C GLY A 369 33.62 -0.20 -8.25
N LYS A 370 34.79 0.18 -7.66
CA LYS A 370 35.30 -0.48 -6.46
C LYS A 370 34.39 -0.28 -5.24
N ALA A 371 33.94 0.95 -4.99
CA ALA A 371 33.04 1.28 -3.89
C ALA A 371 31.66 0.61 -4.07
N ALA A 372 31.17 0.55 -5.31
CA ALA A 372 29.94 -0.16 -5.65
C ALA A 372 30.03 -1.67 -5.35
N CYS A 373 31.15 -2.31 -5.68
CA CYS A 373 31.36 -3.75 -5.35
C CYS A 373 31.41 -3.98 -3.84
N LEU A 374 32.05 -3.08 -3.07
CA LEU A 374 32.07 -3.16 -1.61
C LEU A 374 30.66 -3.01 -1.02
N LEU A 375 29.88 -2.03 -1.51
CA LEU A 375 28.50 -1.83 -1.07
C LEU A 375 27.61 -3.00 -1.43
N ALA A 376 27.77 -3.58 -2.63
CA ALA A 376 27.01 -4.73 -3.06
C ALA A 376 27.32 -5.97 -2.22
N ALA A 377 28.59 -6.22 -1.90
CA ALA A 377 29.01 -7.31 -1.03
C ALA A 377 28.51 -7.15 0.41
N MET A 378 28.51 -5.90 0.93
CA MET A 378 28.01 -5.59 2.25
C MET A 378 26.47 -5.76 2.35
N ALA A 379 25.74 -5.45 1.31
CA ALA A 379 24.26 -5.50 1.32
C ALA A 379 23.71 -6.96 1.43
N ASP A 380 24.49 -7.97 1.10
CA ASP A 380 24.15 -9.37 1.24
C ASP A 380 24.48 -9.95 2.63
N GLU A 381 25.33 -9.27 3.39
CA GLU A 381 25.68 -9.67 4.75
C GLU A 381 25.00 -8.76 5.78
N ARG A 382 24.81 -9.26 7.01
CA ARG A 382 24.42 -8.37 8.10
C ARG A 382 25.54 -7.38 8.37
N ASP A 383 25.18 -6.12 8.72
CA ASP A 383 26.11 -5.06 9.05
C ASP A 383 27.21 -5.57 10.02
N PRO A 384 28.43 -5.83 9.54
CA PRO A 384 29.49 -6.42 10.34
C PRO A 384 30.01 -5.48 11.41
N LEU A 385 29.74 -4.18 11.24
CA LEU A 385 30.25 -3.12 12.08
C LEU A 385 29.30 -2.77 13.23
N ARG A 386 28.04 -3.23 13.15
CA ARG A 386 26.96 -2.99 14.15
C ARG A 386 26.87 -1.53 14.60
N LEU A 387 27.22 -0.59 13.72
CA LEU A 387 27.11 0.83 13.98
C LEU A 387 25.63 1.21 14.05
N ARG A 388 25.27 1.99 15.06
CA ARG A 388 23.88 2.49 15.20
C ARG A 388 23.60 3.69 14.28
N ASP A 389 24.62 4.25 13.64
CA ASP A 389 24.52 5.37 12.73
C ASP A 389 23.79 4.96 11.44
N VAL A 390 22.90 5.81 10.96
CA VAL A 390 22.16 5.63 9.71
C VAL A 390 23.04 5.92 8.49
N ASP A 391 24.04 6.80 8.64
CA ASP A 391 24.98 7.15 7.58
C ASP A 391 25.83 5.94 7.16
N ILE A 392 25.81 5.64 5.84
CA ILE A 392 26.56 4.51 5.30
C ILE A 392 28.03 4.85 5.00
N ARG A 393 28.37 6.13 4.90
CA ARG A 393 29.73 6.59 4.53
C ARG A 393 30.83 6.06 5.45
N PRO A 394 30.68 6.08 6.79
CA PRO A 394 31.69 5.49 7.68
C PRO A 394 31.93 4.00 7.46
N ARG A 395 30.84 3.25 7.10
CA ARG A 395 30.96 1.81 6.79
C ARG A 395 31.79 1.57 5.54
N LEU A 396 31.52 2.32 4.47
CA LEU A 396 32.27 2.22 3.23
C LEU A 396 33.73 2.60 3.42
N ALA A 397 34.03 3.64 4.21
CA ALA A 397 35.41 4.06 4.53
C ALA A 397 36.16 2.95 5.28
N LEU A 398 35.55 2.30 6.27
CA LEU A 398 36.16 1.20 7.01
C LEU A 398 36.43 -0.02 6.11
N LEU A 399 35.50 -0.35 5.21
CA LEU A 399 35.67 -1.42 4.24
C LEU A 399 36.79 -1.10 3.23
N GLY A 400 36.99 0.18 2.87
CA GLY A 400 38.04 0.63 1.98
C GLY A 400 39.44 0.54 2.58
N ASN A 401 39.61 0.87 3.87
CA ASN A 401 40.90 1.01 4.53
C ASN A 401 41.63 -0.31 4.86
N GLY A 402 41.02 -1.44 4.64
CA GLY A 402 41.70 -2.76 4.71
C GLY A 402 42.00 -3.30 6.09
N GLN A 403 41.64 -2.60 7.16
CA GLN A 403 41.78 -3.06 8.54
C GLN A 403 40.40 -3.52 9.06
N GLY A 404 40.33 -4.66 9.74
CA GLY A 404 39.06 -5.07 10.31
C GLY A 404 38.93 -6.54 10.74
N SER A 405 37.74 -6.88 11.14
CA SER A 405 37.35 -8.23 11.56
C SER A 405 37.36 -9.25 10.40
N PRO A 406 37.33 -10.55 10.67
CA PRO A 406 37.20 -11.58 9.62
C PRO A 406 35.99 -11.35 8.69
N ALA A 407 34.93 -10.70 9.16
CA ALA A 407 33.77 -10.33 8.34
C ALA A 407 34.12 -9.25 7.30
N VAL A 408 34.94 -8.27 7.65
CA VAL A 408 35.44 -7.23 6.70
C VAL A 408 36.28 -7.88 5.59
N PHE A 409 37.12 -8.84 5.93
CA PHE A 409 37.91 -9.58 4.91
C PHE A 409 37.01 -10.36 3.96
N ARG A 410 35.98 -11.06 4.45
CA ARG A 410 35.03 -11.78 3.58
C ARG A 410 34.29 -10.83 2.63
N ILE A 411 33.81 -9.69 3.13
CA ILE A 411 33.12 -8.69 2.28
C ILE A 411 34.06 -8.18 1.19
N ARG A 412 35.32 -7.92 1.50
CA ARG A 412 36.31 -7.47 0.52
C ARG A 412 36.60 -8.54 -0.53
N GLU A 413 36.76 -9.78 -0.12
CA GLU A 413 36.97 -10.91 -1.06
C GLU A 413 35.76 -11.05 -1.99
N ALA A 414 34.55 -11.00 -1.44
CA ALA A 414 33.31 -11.02 -2.23
C ALA A 414 33.24 -9.82 -3.20
N ALA A 415 33.62 -8.61 -2.75
CA ALA A 415 33.68 -7.43 -3.60
C ALA A 415 34.69 -7.58 -4.75
N HIS A 416 35.87 -8.17 -4.49
CA HIS A 416 36.85 -8.48 -5.52
C HIS A 416 36.31 -9.48 -6.56
N GLN A 417 35.59 -10.49 -6.11
CA GLN A 417 34.98 -11.49 -7.02
C GLN A 417 33.88 -10.85 -7.87
N ILE A 418 33.01 -10.00 -7.27
CA ILE A 418 32.01 -9.23 -8.01
C ILE A 418 32.68 -8.35 -9.06
N GLY A 419 33.77 -7.64 -8.70
CA GLY A 419 34.53 -6.80 -9.61
C GLY A 419 35.04 -7.57 -10.83
N ARG A 420 35.66 -8.74 -10.63
CA ARG A 420 36.11 -9.62 -11.73
C ARG A 420 34.99 -10.03 -12.67
N LEU A 421 33.83 -10.39 -12.13
CA LEU A 421 32.65 -10.76 -12.92
C LEU A 421 32.11 -9.60 -13.74
N VAL A 422 32.10 -8.40 -13.16
CA VAL A 422 31.66 -7.17 -13.84
C VAL A 422 32.66 -6.75 -14.94
N ASP A 423 33.95 -6.93 -14.72
CA ASP A 423 34.99 -6.65 -15.73
C ASP A 423 34.93 -7.64 -16.90
N ALA A 424 34.70 -8.92 -16.59
CA ALA A 424 34.53 -9.95 -17.61
C ALA A 424 33.22 -9.79 -18.43
N ALA A 425 32.21 -9.12 -17.90
CA ALA A 425 30.94 -8.90 -18.57
C ALA A 425 31.02 -7.89 -19.74
N GLY A 426 32.04 -7.02 -19.79
CA GLY A 426 32.41 -6.23 -20.96
C GLY A 426 31.40 -5.14 -21.39
N GLU A 427 30.47 -4.74 -20.55
CA GLU A 427 29.48 -3.72 -20.89
C GLU A 427 30.10 -2.32 -20.92
N PRO A 428 29.99 -1.56 -22.03
CA PRO A 428 30.46 -0.19 -22.08
C PRO A 428 29.59 0.72 -21.17
N PRO A 429 30.13 1.79 -20.58
CA PRO A 429 29.35 2.72 -19.78
C PRO A 429 28.33 3.44 -20.67
N HIS A 430 27.05 3.29 -20.35
CA HIS A 430 25.95 3.96 -21.06
C HIS A 430 25.62 5.37 -20.52
N ARG A 431 26.28 5.79 -19.44
CA ARG A 431 26.04 7.09 -18.81
C ARG A 431 27.22 8.04 -19.12
N THR A 432 26.91 9.30 -19.31
CA THR A 432 27.92 10.34 -19.45
C THR A 432 28.78 10.40 -18.16
N PRO A 433 30.08 10.34 -18.27
CA PRO A 433 30.97 10.52 -17.11
C PRO A 433 30.69 11.86 -16.42
N MET A 434 30.55 11.83 -15.11
CA MET A 434 30.30 13.00 -14.26
C MET A 434 31.23 12.91 -13.06
N SER A 435 31.85 14.03 -12.69
CA SER A 435 32.60 14.13 -11.45
C SER A 435 31.65 14.18 -10.28
N ILE A 436 31.79 13.27 -9.31
CA ILE A 436 30.96 13.18 -8.13
C ILE A 436 31.78 13.59 -6.92
N PRO A 437 31.33 14.58 -6.13
CA PRO A 437 31.96 14.93 -4.86
C PRO A 437 32.11 13.71 -3.94
N GLU A 438 33.22 13.65 -3.20
CA GLU A 438 33.51 12.49 -2.35
C GLU A 438 32.42 12.24 -1.31
N GLU A 439 31.84 13.29 -0.75
CA GLU A 439 30.76 13.25 0.21
C GLU A 439 29.45 12.65 -0.36
N GLU A 440 29.25 12.74 -1.68
CA GLU A 440 28.04 12.26 -2.37
C GLU A 440 28.20 10.85 -3.00
N GLN A 441 29.42 10.32 -3.07
CA GLN A 441 29.67 9.03 -3.73
C GLN A 441 28.80 7.90 -3.19
N ALA A 442 28.67 7.80 -1.88
CA ALA A 442 27.81 6.80 -1.23
C ALA A 442 26.33 7.02 -1.56
N GLY A 443 25.89 8.28 -1.59
CA GLY A 443 24.52 8.65 -1.98
C GLY A 443 24.22 8.28 -3.43
N VAL A 444 25.15 8.54 -4.35
CA VAL A 444 25.03 8.15 -5.76
C VAL A 444 24.90 6.62 -5.90
N LEU A 445 25.72 5.86 -5.19
CA LEU A 445 25.63 4.40 -5.21
C LEU A 445 24.27 3.89 -4.72
N LEU A 446 23.78 4.43 -3.60
CA LEU A 446 22.46 4.09 -3.09
C LEU A 446 21.33 4.52 -4.05
N ALA A 447 21.44 5.70 -4.65
CA ALA A 447 20.48 6.18 -5.65
C ALA A 447 20.42 5.23 -6.85
N LEU A 448 21.55 4.79 -7.38
CA LEU A 448 21.62 3.82 -8.48
C LEU A 448 20.99 2.47 -8.12
N ALA A 449 21.13 2.02 -6.85
CA ALA A 449 20.52 0.78 -6.38
C ALA A 449 19.02 0.93 -6.11
N TYR A 450 18.62 2.04 -5.53
CA TYR A 450 17.27 2.29 -5.02
C TYR A 450 16.69 3.62 -5.51
N PRO A 451 16.48 3.80 -6.82
CA PRO A 451 15.98 5.07 -7.38
C PRO A 451 14.62 5.46 -6.80
N ASP A 452 13.75 4.47 -6.52
CA ASP A 452 12.44 4.64 -5.91
C ASP A 452 12.48 5.11 -4.44
N ARG A 453 13.67 5.12 -3.82
CA ARG A 453 13.90 5.52 -2.43
C ARG A 453 14.72 6.81 -2.28
N LEU A 454 14.86 7.59 -3.35
CA LEU A 454 15.31 8.98 -3.23
C LEU A 454 14.32 9.73 -2.34
N ALA A 455 14.82 10.39 -1.29
CA ALA A 455 13.98 10.96 -0.25
C ALA A 455 14.23 12.47 -0.11
N GLN A 456 13.16 13.26 -0.18
CA GLN A 456 13.17 14.71 -0.05
C GLN A 456 12.64 15.10 1.33
N LYS A 457 13.35 16.00 2.01
CA LYS A 457 12.99 16.49 3.34
C LYS A 457 11.66 17.25 3.31
N ARG A 458 10.80 16.97 4.29
CA ARG A 458 9.57 17.72 4.57
C ARG A 458 9.69 18.61 5.80
N SER A 459 10.27 18.05 6.84
CA SER A 459 10.64 18.72 8.09
C SER A 459 11.83 17.97 8.67
N ARG A 460 12.40 18.45 9.78
CA ARG A 460 13.52 17.78 10.44
C ARG A 460 13.17 16.31 10.72
N GLY A 461 14.04 15.41 10.32
CA GLY A 461 13.87 13.96 10.45
C GLY A 461 12.72 13.34 9.64
N SER A 462 11.93 14.13 8.88
CA SER A 462 10.79 13.62 8.09
C SER A 462 11.02 13.80 6.60
N TYR A 463 10.84 12.73 5.85
CA TYR A 463 11.17 12.64 4.42
C TYR A 463 10.01 12.04 3.61
N ARG A 464 9.95 12.40 2.33
CA ARG A 464 9.11 11.76 1.34
C ARG A 464 9.97 11.12 0.27
N MET A 465 9.80 9.81 0.07
CA MET A 465 10.52 9.05 -0.95
C MET A 465 9.86 9.17 -2.33
N ALA A 466 10.65 8.92 -3.39
CA ALA A 466 10.19 8.96 -4.79
C ALA A 466 9.03 7.99 -5.08
N ASN A 467 8.92 6.88 -4.34
CA ASN A 467 7.78 5.97 -4.40
C ASN A 467 6.51 6.48 -3.65
N GLY A 468 6.53 7.72 -3.16
CA GLY A 468 5.42 8.36 -2.46
C GLY A 468 5.33 8.09 -0.96
N ARG A 469 6.16 7.19 -0.40
CA ARG A 469 6.11 6.82 1.02
C ARG A 469 6.82 7.85 1.90
N GLY A 470 6.33 7.98 3.13
CA GLY A 470 7.01 8.74 4.17
C GLY A 470 8.13 7.92 4.81
N GLY A 471 9.28 8.57 5.06
CA GLY A 471 10.38 8.02 5.84
C GLY A 471 10.70 8.92 7.02
N PHE A 472 11.25 8.36 8.10
CA PHE A 472 11.70 9.17 9.23
C PHE A 472 13.03 8.70 9.80
N LEU A 473 13.77 9.66 10.34
CA LEU A 473 14.96 9.53 11.14
C LEU A 473 14.67 10.08 12.55
N ASP A 474 15.47 9.68 13.52
CA ASP A 474 15.44 10.34 14.83
C ASP A 474 15.99 11.77 14.69
N ASP A 475 15.42 12.73 15.41
CA ASP A 475 15.83 14.15 15.33
C ASP A 475 17.30 14.38 15.71
N THR A 476 17.90 13.45 16.44
CA THR A 476 19.31 13.45 16.84
C THR A 476 20.26 12.83 15.82
N ASP A 477 19.72 12.26 14.73
CA ASP A 477 20.52 11.64 13.68
C ASP A 477 21.29 12.71 12.88
N SER A 478 22.53 12.40 12.49
CA SER A 478 23.39 13.31 11.72
C SER A 478 22.78 13.72 10.38
N LEU A 479 21.95 12.85 9.79
CA LEU A 479 21.31 13.07 8.50
C LEU A 479 19.91 13.71 8.60
N ALA A 480 19.42 14.02 9.80
CA ALA A 480 18.04 14.52 10.00
C ALA A 480 17.80 15.89 9.34
N ASP A 481 18.85 16.67 9.08
CA ASP A 481 18.77 18.00 8.46
C ASP A 481 19.10 18.02 6.96
N GLU A 482 19.56 16.91 6.40
CA GLU A 482 19.92 16.84 4.99
C GLU A 482 18.68 17.04 4.07
N PRO A 483 18.77 17.89 3.03
CA PRO A 483 17.63 18.18 2.15
C PRO A 483 17.21 16.98 1.31
N VAL A 484 18.17 16.16 0.88
CA VAL A 484 17.96 14.98 0.05
C VAL A 484 18.78 13.81 0.56
N LEU A 485 18.15 12.65 0.65
CA LEU A 485 18.80 11.40 1.01
C LEU A 485 18.57 10.33 -0.06
N ALA A 486 19.59 9.53 -0.32
CA ALA A 486 19.44 8.24 -0.95
C ALA A 486 19.31 7.16 0.13
N VAL A 487 18.19 6.42 0.16
CA VAL A 487 17.87 5.48 1.23
C VAL A 487 18.14 4.05 0.79
N GLY A 488 19.03 3.36 1.52
CA GLY A 488 19.38 1.96 1.27
C GLY A 488 18.46 0.98 1.99
N ALA A 489 18.25 1.15 3.30
CA ALA A 489 17.49 0.24 4.12
C ALA A 489 16.39 0.94 4.92
N VAL A 490 15.22 0.31 4.95
CA VAL A 490 14.05 0.75 5.74
C VAL A 490 13.42 -0.47 6.43
N ASN A 491 12.71 -0.25 7.55
CA ASN A 491 11.91 -1.32 8.14
C ASN A 491 10.58 -1.51 7.40
N GLY A 492 10.03 -2.72 7.49
CA GLY A 492 8.66 -3.00 7.01
C GLY A 492 7.63 -2.54 8.05
N GLY A 493 6.73 -1.63 7.69
CA GLY A 493 5.61 -1.16 8.53
C GLY A 493 4.50 -0.55 7.69
N SER A 494 3.26 -0.42 8.21
CA SER A 494 2.20 0.38 7.59
C SER A 494 2.44 1.86 7.95
N GLY A 495 2.42 2.75 6.95
CA GLY A 495 2.62 4.19 7.14
C GLY A 495 4.07 4.63 6.93
N ASN A 496 4.52 5.59 7.73
CA ASN A 496 5.89 6.08 7.68
C ASN A 496 6.88 5.00 8.13
N VAL A 497 7.96 4.81 7.37
CA VAL A 497 8.98 3.80 7.64
C VAL A 497 10.22 4.42 8.26
N ARG A 498 10.82 3.72 9.24
CA ARG A 498 12.10 4.16 9.78
C ARG A 498 13.21 3.86 8.78
N ILE A 499 14.06 4.86 8.56
CA ILE A 499 15.25 4.74 7.73
C ILE A 499 16.38 4.17 8.59
N TRP A 500 17.07 3.15 8.09
CA TRP A 500 18.17 2.48 8.78
C TRP A 500 19.54 2.70 8.10
N GLN A 501 19.53 2.94 6.80
CA GLN A 501 20.74 3.24 6.04
C GLN A 501 20.42 4.27 4.97
N ALA A 502 21.19 5.35 4.93
CA ALA A 502 21.07 6.41 3.96
C ALA A 502 22.42 7.09 3.74
N ALA A 503 22.50 7.92 2.71
CA ALA A 503 23.57 8.86 2.48
C ALA A 503 23.02 10.14 1.85
N PRO A 504 23.65 11.32 2.09
CA PRO A 504 23.21 12.57 1.52
C PRO A 504 23.49 12.65 0.02
N LEU A 505 22.69 13.46 -0.66
CA LEU A 505 22.84 13.84 -2.07
C LEU A 505 22.41 15.30 -2.25
N SER A 506 23.01 15.99 -3.22
CA SER A 506 22.47 17.26 -3.70
C SER A 506 21.35 17.04 -4.70
N GLN A 507 20.46 18.02 -4.81
CA GLN A 507 19.38 18.00 -5.79
C GLN A 507 19.93 18.06 -7.23
N GLU A 508 21.04 18.76 -7.41
CA GLU A 508 21.78 18.88 -8.67
C GLU A 508 22.30 17.51 -9.15
N THR A 509 22.90 16.74 -8.24
CA THR A 509 23.37 15.38 -8.55
C THR A 509 22.20 14.45 -8.91
N VAL A 510 21.08 14.53 -8.19
CA VAL A 510 19.86 13.77 -8.56
C VAL A 510 19.36 14.20 -9.94
N ALA A 511 19.33 15.50 -10.22
CA ALA A 511 18.91 16.04 -11.51
C ALA A 511 19.79 15.51 -12.66
N ALA A 512 21.09 15.47 -12.46
CA ALA A 512 22.02 14.94 -13.47
C ALA A 512 21.89 13.42 -13.68
N LEU A 513 21.71 12.65 -12.58
CA LEU A 513 21.59 11.18 -12.66
C LEU A 513 20.33 10.70 -13.39
N TYR A 514 19.21 11.42 -13.26
CA TYR A 514 17.89 10.97 -13.73
C TYR A 514 17.27 11.89 -14.78
N GLN A 515 18.05 12.75 -15.44
CA GLN A 515 17.58 13.75 -16.41
C GLN A 515 16.61 13.18 -17.47
N THR A 516 16.84 11.95 -17.92
CA THR A 516 16.03 11.28 -18.95
C THR A 516 14.75 10.62 -18.40
N GLN A 517 14.62 10.51 -17.07
CA GLN A 517 13.52 9.82 -16.41
C GLN A 517 12.53 10.79 -15.74
N PHE A 518 12.75 12.11 -15.88
CA PHE A 518 11.83 13.09 -15.34
C PHE A 518 10.52 13.15 -16.11
N THR A 519 9.44 13.22 -15.35
CA THR A 519 8.11 13.52 -15.88
C THR A 519 7.83 15.01 -15.67
N LYS A 520 7.35 15.66 -16.73
CA LYS A 520 6.86 17.04 -16.68
C LYS A 520 5.35 16.99 -16.62
N ASN A 521 4.80 17.32 -15.49
CA ASN A 521 3.34 17.33 -15.26
C ASN A 521 2.88 18.74 -14.94
N GLU A 522 1.77 19.14 -15.56
CA GLU A 522 1.04 20.33 -15.18
C GLU A 522 -0.13 19.91 -14.29
N GLU A 523 -0.11 20.38 -13.07
CA GLU A 523 -1.12 20.11 -12.07
C GLU A 523 -1.94 21.36 -11.82
N VAL A 524 -3.26 21.25 -11.97
CA VAL A 524 -4.21 22.30 -11.62
C VAL A 524 -5.26 21.66 -10.72
N VAL A 525 -5.16 21.92 -9.44
CA VAL A 525 -6.01 21.29 -8.42
C VAL A 525 -6.45 22.30 -7.38
N TRP A 526 -7.56 22.02 -6.71
CA TRP A 526 -7.97 22.77 -5.54
C TRP A 526 -7.16 22.33 -4.31
N ASP A 527 -6.50 23.27 -3.67
CA ASP A 527 -5.80 23.06 -2.41
C ASP A 527 -6.74 23.37 -1.24
N SER A 528 -7.18 22.33 -0.53
CA SER A 528 -8.13 22.45 0.58
C SER A 528 -7.57 23.24 1.77
N ARG A 529 -6.24 23.29 1.95
CA ARG A 529 -5.62 24.06 3.04
C ARG A 529 -5.59 25.55 2.74
N GLU A 530 -5.11 25.89 1.55
CA GLU A 530 -5.01 27.28 1.11
C GLU A 530 -6.36 27.81 0.60
N GLN A 531 -7.35 26.94 0.39
CA GLN A 531 -8.65 27.23 -0.22
C GLN A 531 -8.48 28.02 -1.53
N ALA A 532 -7.57 27.56 -2.37
CA ALA A 532 -7.19 28.21 -3.61
C ALA A 532 -6.80 27.17 -4.66
N VAL A 533 -6.86 27.55 -5.92
CA VAL A 533 -6.36 26.74 -7.03
C VAL A 533 -4.83 26.78 -7.01
N ALA A 534 -4.21 25.60 -6.91
CA ALA A 534 -2.80 25.40 -7.11
C ALA A 534 -2.55 24.98 -8.57
N ALA A 535 -2.09 25.92 -9.39
CA ALA A 535 -1.70 25.69 -10.78
C ALA A 535 -0.17 25.70 -10.88
N ARG A 536 0.43 24.52 -11.11
CA ARG A 536 1.89 24.32 -11.04
C ARG A 536 2.36 23.42 -12.16
N LYS A 537 3.52 23.74 -12.70
CA LYS A 537 4.29 22.86 -13.55
C LYS A 537 5.34 22.20 -12.68
N ARG A 538 5.30 20.87 -12.61
CA ARG A 538 6.26 20.09 -11.83
C ARG A 538 7.12 19.24 -12.75
N VAL A 539 8.41 19.29 -12.49
CA VAL A 539 9.39 18.34 -13.01
C VAL A 539 9.71 17.41 -11.85
N SER A 540 9.37 16.15 -11.98
CA SER A 540 9.49 15.19 -10.88
C SER A 540 9.98 13.83 -11.34
N PHE A 541 10.56 13.10 -10.39
CA PHE A 541 10.88 11.68 -10.50
C PHE A 541 10.05 10.91 -9.48
N GLY A 542 8.95 10.33 -9.93
CA GLY A 542 7.92 9.84 -9.02
C GLY A 542 7.38 10.97 -8.12
N ALA A 543 7.41 10.77 -6.79
CA ALA A 543 7.01 11.79 -5.82
C ALA A 543 8.13 12.77 -5.41
N PHE A 544 9.35 12.61 -5.95
CA PHE A 544 10.47 13.50 -5.72
C PHE A 544 10.39 14.69 -6.68
N ILE A 545 10.29 15.91 -6.14
CA ILE A 545 10.11 17.14 -6.91
C ILE A 545 11.47 17.77 -7.15
N ILE A 546 11.85 17.91 -8.43
CA ILE A 546 13.09 18.58 -8.85
C ILE A 546 12.83 20.07 -9.00
N GLU A 547 11.76 20.44 -9.69
CA GLU A 547 11.42 21.83 -9.96
C GLU A 547 9.90 22.00 -9.89
N GLU A 548 9.49 23.08 -9.29
CA GLU A 548 8.09 23.47 -9.24
C GLU A 548 7.98 24.95 -9.62
N THR A 549 7.29 25.23 -10.70
CA THR A 549 7.04 26.59 -11.18
C THR A 549 5.55 26.84 -11.28
N PRO A 550 5.05 28.02 -10.83
CA PRO A 550 3.65 28.35 -11.00
C PRO A 550 3.32 28.49 -12.50
N LEU A 551 2.20 27.90 -12.92
CA LEU A 551 1.65 28.13 -14.25
C LEU A 551 1.11 29.55 -14.29
N ARG A 552 1.63 30.38 -15.20
CA ARG A 552 1.15 31.75 -15.43
C ARG A 552 0.08 31.72 -16.50
N ASN A 553 -0.97 32.50 -16.32
CA ASN A 553 -2.11 32.63 -17.26
C ASN A 553 -1.62 32.92 -18.68
N GLY A 554 -2.04 32.12 -19.64
CA GLY A 554 -1.69 32.29 -21.05
C GLY A 554 -2.60 31.56 -22.04
N ASP A 555 -3.13 30.39 -21.67
CA ASP A 555 -3.91 29.55 -22.58
C ASP A 555 -5.35 29.33 -22.11
N ALA A 556 -6.33 29.31 -23.06
CA ALA A 556 -7.72 29.01 -22.77
C ALA A 556 -7.89 27.67 -22.05
N SER A 557 -7.08 26.66 -22.41
CA SER A 557 -7.04 25.34 -21.75
C SER A 557 -6.69 25.43 -20.27
N LEU A 558 -5.84 26.35 -19.84
CA LEU A 558 -5.52 26.55 -18.43
C LEU A 558 -6.69 27.18 -17.67
N ALA A 559 -7.41 28.11 -18.30
CA ALA A 559 -8.58 28.74 -17.70
C ALA A 559 -9.69 27.71 -17.42
N ASP A 560 -9.94 26.79 -18.35
CA ASP A 560 -10.91 25.72 -18.16
C ASP A 560 -10.49 24.76 -17.02
N ARG A 561 -9.22 24.38 -16.96
CA ARG A 561 -8.69 23.53 -15.88
C ARG A 561 -8.76 24.24 -14.52
N MET A 562 -8.53 25.55 -14.48
CA MET A 562 -8.68 26.35 -13.25
C MET A 562 -10.15 26.40 -12.81
N ALA A 563 -11.08 26.60 -13.75
CA ALA A 563 -12.51 26.56 -13.45
C ALA A 563 -12.91 25.20 -12.87
N GLN A 564 -12.47 24.10 -13.47
CA GLN A 564 -12.72 22.74 -12.94
C GLN A 564 -12.16 22.55 -11.53
N ALA A 565 -10.98 23.09 -11.24
CA ALA A 565 -10.42 23.03 -9.89
C ALA A 565 -11.26 23.86 -8.90
N VAL A 566 -11.77 25.02 -9.29
CA VAL A 566 -12.70 25.82 -8.47
C VAL A 566 -13.99 25.06 -8.21
N LEU A 567 -14.57 24.41 -9.23
CA LEU A 567 -15.77 23.58 -9.06
C LEU A 567 -15.54 22.44 -8.07
N SER A 568 -14.36 21.79 -8.12
CA SER A 568 -13.97 20.78 -7.14
C SER A 568 -13.95 21.36 -5.72
N GLY A 569 -13.42 22.57 -5.54
CA GLY A 569 -13.44 23.29 -4.27
C GLY A 569 -14.85 23.65 -3.79
N ILE A 570 -15.75 24.05 -4.69
CA ILE A 570 -17.14 24.31 -4.36
C ILE A 570 -17.86 23.03 -3.92
N ARG A 571 -17.61 21.90 -4.59
CA ARG A 571 -18.16 20.60 -4.17
C ARG A 571 -17.68 20.17 -2.77
N GLU A 572 -16.42 20.43 -2.45
CA GLU A 572 -15.87 20.15 -1.12
C GLU A 572 -16.47 21.06 -0.03
N LEU A 573 -16.66 22.35 -0.33
CA LEU A 573 -17.14 23.36 0.63
C LEU A 573 -18.68 23.39 0.75
N GLY A 574 -19.39 22.85 -0.22
CA GLY A 574 -20.85 22.90 -0.34
C GLY A 574 -21.38 24.22 -0.89
N MET A 575 -22.66 24.24 -1.26
CA MET A 575 -23.32 25.40 -1.86
C MET A 575 -23.32 26.69 -0.99
N SER A 576 -23.19 26.53 0.32
CA SER A 576 -23.14 27.62 1.28
C SER A 576 -21.90 28.53 1.12
N CYS A 577 -20.86 28.09 0.40
CA CYS A 577 -19.69 28.92 0.12
C CYS A 577 -19.93 29.99 -0.95
N LEU A 578 -21.01 29.86 -1.73
CA LEU A 578 -21.40 30.82 -2.77
C LEU A 578 -22.15 32.02 -2.18
N PRO A 579 -22.18 33.18 -2.88
CA PRO A 579 -22.78 34.42 -2.36
C PRO A 579 -24.31 34.39 -2.50
N TRP A 580 -24.98 33.52 -1.74
CA TRP A 580 -26.44 33.48 -1.68
C TRP A 580 -27.02 34.77 -1.04
N THR A 581 -28.03 35.31 -1.68
CA THR A 581 -28.86 36.37 -1.10
C THR A 581 -30.25 35.82 -0.77
N GLU A 582 -31.01 36.54 0.06
CA GLU A 582 -32.39 36.16 0.39
C GLU A 582 -33.27 36.10 -0.88
N GLU A 583 -33.05 37.02 -1.84
CA GLU A 583 -33.79 37.02 -3.11
C GLU A 583 -33.51 35.75 -3.93
N LEU A 584 -32.24 35.31 -4.00
CA LEU A 584 -31.86 34.09 -4.73
C LEU A 584 -32.41 32.83 -4.05
N TYR A 585 -32.43 32.83 -2.72
CA TYR A 585 -33.04 31.74 -1.97
C TYR A 585 -34.55 31.65 -2.24
N GLN A 586 -35.24 32.81 -2.21
CA GLN A 586 -36.67 32.89 -2.56
C GLN A 586 -36.92 32.52 -4.03
N TRP A 587 -36.07 32.95 -4.96
CA TRP A 587 -36.14 32.54 -6.36
C TRP A 587 -36.07 31.03 -6.51
N ARG A 588 -35.11 30.40 -5.84
CA ARG A 588 -34.95 28.93 -5.85
C ARG A 588 -36.21 28.21 -5.37
N LEU A 589 -36.74 28.62 -4.23
CA LEU A 589 -37.96 28.03 -3.68
C LEU A 589 -39.18 28.20 -4.62
N ARG A 590 -39.29 29.32 -5.32
CA ARG A 590 -40.34 29.53 -6.31
C ARG A 590 -40.25 28.56 -7.48
N VAL A 591 -39.05 28.31 -8.00
CA VAL A 591 -38.80 27.38 -9.10
C VAL A 591 -39.06 25.93 -8.64
N GLU A 592 -38.59 25.54 -7.47
CA GLU A 592 -38.85 24.23 -6.90
C GLU A 592 -40.34 23.96 -6.64
N LEU A 593 -41.06 24.97 -6.19
CA LEU A 593 -42.52 24.89 -6.01
C LEU A 593 -43.21 24.57 -7.34
N LEU A 594 -42.90 25.35 -8.38
CA LEU A 594 -43.53 25.13 -9.70
C LEU A 594 -43.13 23.79 -10.30
N ARG A 595 -41.88 23.36 -10.13
CA ARG A 595 -41.45 22.04 -10.54
C ARG A 595 -42.27 20.92 -9.89
N ALA A 596 -42.66 21.10 -8.61
CA ALA A 596 -43.44 20.09 -7.90
C ALA A 596 -44.91 20.07 -8.35
N VAL A 597 -45.50 21.26 -8.69
CA VAL A 597 -46.92 21.41 -8.95
C VAL A 597 -47.25 21.36 -10.43
N ASP A 598 -46.42 21.92 -11.29
CA ASP A 598 -46.60 21.98 -12.74
C ASP A 598 -45.74 20.92 -13.46
N LYS A 599 -46.16 19.67 -13.42
CA LYS A 599 -45.44 18.52 -13.99
C LYS A 599 -45.23 18.59 -15.51
N GLY A 600 -45.94 19.41 -16.23
CA GLY A 600 -45.81 19.62 -17.67
C GLY A 600 -44.96 20.85 -18.03
N GLY A 601 -44.53 21.62 -17.06
CA GLY A 601 -43.97 22.96 -17.27
C GLY A 601 -42.48 23.05 -17.57
N ASP A 602 -41.74 21.93 -17.70
CA ASP A 602 -40.30 21.93 -18.01
C ASP A 602 -39.45 22.82 -17.07
N TRP A 603 -39.70 22.75 -15.76
CA TRP A 603 -38.99 23.52 -14.76
C TRP A 603 -37.68 22.79 -14.39
N PRO A 604 -36.51 23.51 -14.37
CA PRO A 604 -35.22 22.87 -14.01
C PRO A 604 -35.21 22.42 -12.56
N ASP A 605 -34.42 21.40 -12.29
CA ASP A 605 -34.13 21.01 -10.93
C ASP A 605 -33.07 21.95 -10.33
N VAL A 606 -33.49 22.79 -9.39
CA VAL A 606 -32.63 23.74 -8.68
C VAL A 606 -32.42 23.32 -7.21
N SER A 607 -32.65 22.04 -6.91
CA SER A 607 -32.28 21.48 -5.61
C SER A 607 -30.75 21.59 -5.38
N GLU A 608 -30.33 21.63 -4.13
CA GLU A 608 -28.91 21.76 -3.80
C GLU A 608 -28.07 20.62 -4.40
N GLU A 609 -28.61 19.42 -4.40
CA GLU A 609 -27.97 18.24 -4.98
C GLU A 609 -27.82 18.36 -6.51
N ALA A 610 -28.88 18.80 -7.20
CA ALA A 610 -28.84 18.96 -8.65
C ALA A 610 -27.90 20.10 -9.06
N LEU A 611 -27.91 21.23 -8.34
CA LEU A 611 -26.99 22.34 -8.61
C LEU A 611 -25.53 21.96 -8.36
N LEU A 612 -25.22 21.18 -7.31
CA LEU A 612 -23.87 20.68 -7.05
C LEU A 612 -23.40 19.66 -8.10
N THR A 613 -24.31 18.81 -8.55
CA THR A 613 -23.99 17.80 -9.56
C THR A 613 -23.73 18.43 -10.92
N GLY A 614 -24.55 19.40 -11.31
CA GLY A 614 -24.48 20.07 -12.62
C GLY A 614 -23.67 21.38 -12.63
N LEU A 615 -22.74 21.60 -11.68
CA LEU A 615 -21.96 22.85 -11.57
C LEU A 615 -21.27 23.26 -12.88
N GLU A 616 -20.83 22.30 -13.68
CA GLU A 616 -20.18 22.51 -14.96
C GLU A 616 -21.08 23.26 -15.96
N ASP A 617 -22.36 22.94 -15.95
CA ASP A 617 -23.30 23.41 -16.97
C ASP A 617 -23.71 24.86 -16.77
N TRP A 618 -23.76 25.34 -15.52
CA TRP A 618 -24.32 26.66 -15.22
C TRP A 618 -23.34 27.64 -14.58
N LEU A 619 -22.29 27.19 -13.87
CA LEU A 619 -21.43 28.08 -13.09
C LEU A 619 -20.10 28.40 -13.81
N VAL A 620 -19.56 27.49 -14.66
CA VAL A 620 -18.27 27.70 -15.34
C VAL A 620 -18.13 29.05 -16.04
N PRO A 621 -19.15 29.58 -16.79
CA PRO A 621 -19.00 30.86 -17.46
C PRO A 621 -18.77 32.05 -16.50
N PHE A 622 -19.16 31.91 -15.23
CA PHE A 622 -19.07 32.93 -14.21
C PHE A 622 -17.86 32.82 -13.29
N LEU A 623 -16.98 31.84 -13.54
CA LEU A 623 -15.76 31.59 -12.74
C LEU A 623 -14.50 32.27 -13.29
N GLN A 624 -14.63 33.08 -14.33
CA GLN A 624 -13.48 33.74 -14.94
C GLN A 624 -12.75 34.66 -13.93
N GLY A 625 -11.45 34.44 -13.75
CA GLY A 625 -10.64 35.18 -12.79
C GLY A 625 -10.79 34.75 -11.31
N ILE A 626 -11.60 33.75 -11.04
CA ILE A 626 -11.75 33.14 -9.71
C ILE A 626 -10.72 32.02 -9.53
N SER A 627 -9.92 32.12 -8.48
CA SER A 627 -8.88 31.13 -8.17
C SER A 627 -8.79 30.77 -6.68
N ARG A 628 -9.55 31.46 -5.81
CA ARG A 628 -9.53 31.22 -4.37
C ARG A 628 -10.87 31.54 -3.73
N ARG A 629 -11.15 30.93 -2.58
CA ARG A 629 -12.41 31.09 -1.84
C ARG A 629 -12.76 32.56 -1.54
N SER A 630 -11.77 33.38 -1.18
CA SER A 630 -12.00 34.80 -0.88
C SER A 630 -12.58 35.62 -2.05
N GLN A 631 -12.52 35.08 -3.28
CA GLN A 631 -13.07 35.70 -4.48
C GLN A 631 -14.49 35.20 -4.83
N PHE A 632 -15.02 34.21 -4.13
CA PHE A 632 -16.34 33.64 -4.43
C PHE A 632 -17.46 34.71 -4.29
N SER A 633 -17.25 35.71 -3.43
CA SER A 633 -18.16 36.88 -3.35
C SER A 633 -18.26 37.71 -4.63
N LYS A 634 -17.34 37.54 -5.59
CA LYS A 634 -17.35 38.21 -6.88
C LYS A 634 -18.13 37.45 -7.95
N ILE A 635 -18.51 36.20 -7.67
CA ILE A 635 -19.32 35.39 -8.59
C ILE A 635 -20.71 36.03 -8.70
N ASP A 636 -21.13 36.33 -9.92
CA ASP A 636 -22.50 36.76 -10.18
C ASP A 636 -23.43 35.53 -10.15
N LEU A 637 -23.77 35.13 -8.92
CA LEU A 637 -24.63 33.95 -8.69
C LEU A 637 -26.05 34.20 -9.22
N ALA A 638 -26.51 35.48 -9.24
CA ALA A 638 -27.82 35.84 -9.76
C ALA A 638 -27.90 35.59 -11.26
N ALA A 639 -26.93 36.09 -12.02
CA ALA A 639 -26.86 35.85 -13.46
C ALA A 639 -26.72 34.36 -13.78
N ALA A 640 -25.90 33.63 -13.00
CA ALA A 640 -25.68 32.20 -13.20
C ALA A 640 -26.95 31.37 -12.98
N LEU A 641 -27.69 31.61 -11.89
CA LEU A 641 -28.97 30.92 -11.62
C LEU A 641 -30.07 31.33 -12.60
N HIS A 642 -30.18 32.61 -12.94
CA HIS A 642 -31.19 33.07 -13.90
C HIS A 642 -30.92 32.50 -15.31
N ALA A 643 -29.68 32.21 -15.68
CA ALA A 643 -29.35 31.57 -16.95
C ALA A 643 -29.93 30.15 -17.09
N LEU A 644 -30.25 29.48 -15.97
CA LEU A 644 -30.92 28.17 -15.97
C LEU A 644 -32.36 28.23 -16.49
N LEU A 645 -32.97 29.43 -16.44
CA LEU A 645 -34.35 29.67 -16.91
C LEU A 645 -34.33 30.50 -18.21
N PRO A 646 -34.87 30.02 -19.32
CA PRO A 646 -35.13 30.82 -20.49
C PRO A 646 -36.01 32.05 -20.14
N TRP A 647 -35.82 33.18 -20.82
CA TRP A 647 -36.52 34.42 -20.51
C TRP A 647 -38.07 34.26 -20.45
N ARG A 648 -38.61 33.42 -21.28
CA ARG A 648 -40.05 33.09 -21.26
C ARG A 648 -40.44 32.43 -19.93
N LYS A 649 -39.64 31.50 -19.43
CA LYS A 649 -39.89 30.84 -18.15
C LYS A 649 -39.71 31.74 -16.93
N GLN A 650 -38.86 32.72 -17.01
CA GLN A 650 -38.75 33.75 -15.94
C GLN A 650 -40.06 34.54 -15.81
N ARG A 651 -40.69 34.93 -16.93
CA ARG A 651 -41.99 35.57 -16.89
C ARG A 651 -43.12 34.67 -16.38
N GLU A 652 -43.09 33.41 -16.77
CA GLU A 652 -44.04 32.42 -16.26
C GLU A 652 -43.85 32.23 -14.73
N LEU A 653 -42.60 32.21 -14.24
CA LEU A 653 -42.28 32.16 -12.81
C LEU A 653 -42.95 33.34 -12.07
N ASP A 654 -42.79 34.54 -12.59
CA ASP A 654 -43.34 35.74 -11.94
C ASP A 654 -44.88 35.78 -11.98
N ALA A 655 -45.49 35.20 -13.00
CA ALA A 655 -46.94 35.07 -13.10
C ALA A 655 -47.52 33.98 -12.20
N MET A 656 -46.88 32.80 -12.18
CA MET A 656 -47.40 31.61 -11.46
C MET A 656 -47.01 31.59 -9.98
N ALA A 657 -45.82 32.10 -9.64
CA ALA A 657 -45.30 32.17 -8.26
C ALA A 657 -44.77 33.59 -7.97
N PRO A 658 -45.66 34.60 -7.87
CA PRO A 658 -45.28 36.00 -7.76
C PRO A 658 -44.54 36.32 -6.46
N THR A 659 -43.68 37.34 -6.48
CA THR A 659 -42.97 37.83 -5.28
C THR A 659 -43.85 38.69 -4.38
N HIS A 660 -44.95 39.26 -4.92
CA HIS A 660 -45.92 40.05 -4.19
C HIS A 660 -47.31 39.68 -4.65
N MET A 661 -48.27 39.83 -3.74
CA MET A 661 -49.67 39.58 -4.00
C MET A 661 -50.48 40.85 -3.69
N GLU A 662 -51.34 41.23 -4.61
CA GLU A 662 -52.31 42.27 -4.37
C GLU A 662 -53.43 41.78 -3.46
N VAL A 663 -53.69 42.50 -2.38
CA VAL A 663 -54.75 42.19 -1.43
C VAL A 663 -55.93 43.12 -1.59
N PRO A 664 -57.12 42.82 -1.07
CA PRO A 664 -58.34 43.64 -1.30
C PRO A 664 -58.20 45.12 -1.00
N SER A 665 -57.25 45.51 -0.14
CA SER A 665 -56.96 46.92 0.15
C SER A 665 -56.24 47.69 -0.98
N GLY A 666 -55.82 46.99 -2.07
CA GLY A 666 -54.95 47.49 -3.12
C GLY A 666 -53.47 47.54 -2.73
N SER A 667 -53.11 46.96 -1.60
CA SER A 667 -51.71 46.87 -1.19
C SER A 667 -51.03 45.66 -1.85
N PHE A 668 -49.76 45.86 -2.32
CA PHE A 668 -48.92 44.75 -2.78
C PHE A 668 -48.08 44.22 -1.60
N ILE A 669 -48.44 43.08 -1.08
CA ILE A 669 -47.79 42.46 0.06
C ILE A 669 -46.78 41.43 -0.43
N ARG A 670 -45.57 41.43 0.13
CA ARG A 670 -44.51 40.43 -0.21
C ARG A 670 -45.01 39.06 0.15
N LEU A 671 -44.88 38.12 -0.79
CA LEU A 671 -45.13 36.71 -0.60
C LEU A 671 -43.79 36.03 -0.33
N LEU A 672 -43.69 35.32 0.79
CA LEU A 672 -42.53 34.55 1.17
C LEU A 672 -42.77 33.05 0.89
N TYR A 673 -41.74 32.38 0.40
CA TYR A 673 -41.79 30.94 0.15
C TYR A 673 -40.95 30.24 1.23
N GLU A 674 -41.55 29.34 1.94
CA GLU A 674 -40.90 28.65 3.06
C GLU A 674 -40.89 27.13 2.81
N ALA A 675 -39.73 26.46 3.03
CA ALA A 675 -39.65 25.04 2.98
C ALA A 675 -40.25 24.40 4.24
N SER A 676 -41.14 23.43 4.06
CA SER A 676 -41.77 22.67 5.14
C SER A 676 -41.63 21.16 4.88
N ALA A 677 -42.02 20.33 5.87
CA ALA A 677 -42.05 18.88 5.71
C ALA A 677 -43.01 18.40 4.62
N GLU A 678 -44.03 19.20 4.30
CA GLU A 678 -45.05 18.91 3.27
C GLU A 678 -44.69 19.48 1.89
N GLY A 679 -43.54 20.17 1.77
CA GLY A 679 -43.10 20.86 0.57
C GLY A 679 -42.98 22.38 0.77
N ILE A 680 -42.91 23.13 -0.31
CA ILE A 680 -42.74 24.58 -0.26
C ILE A 680 -44.14 25.27 -0.14
N VAL A 681 -44.25 26.15 0.84
CA VAL A 681 -45.51 26.85 1.18
C VAL A 681 -45.35 28.34 0.94
N PRO A 682 -46.20 28.98 0.09
CA PRO A 682 -46.25 30.41 -0.01
C PRO A 682 -46.96 31.01 1.21
N VAL A 683 -46.34 32.00 1.86
CA VAL A 683 -46.79 32.65 3.09
C VAL A 683 -47.06 34.11 2.82
N LEU A 684 -48.29 34.58 3.12
CA LEU A 684 -48.72 35.96 3.02
C LEU A 684 -48.95 36.54 4.42
N ALA A 685 -48.03 37.37 4.88
CA ALA A 685 -48.15 38.07 6.17
C ALA A 685 -48.82 39.43 5.97
N VAL A 686 -50.06 39.57 6.29
CA VAL A 686 -50.91 40.74 5.98
C VAL A 686 -51.75 41.18 7.18
N LYS A 687 -51.98 42.47 7.34
CA LYS A 687 -52.88 42.97 8.38
C LYS A 687 -54.30 42.53 8.10
N LEU A 688 -54.99 42.05 9.14
CA LEU A 688 -56.31 41.47 9.04
C LEU A 688 -57.30 42.44 8.33
N GLN A 689 -57.22 43.74 8.59
CA GLN A 689 -58.10 44.73 8.00
C GLN A 689 -57.93 44.93 6.48
N GLU A 690 -56.77 44.56 5.95
CA GLU A 690 -56.50 44.62 4.52
C GLU A 690 -57.14 43.49 3.73
N MET A 691 -57.61 42.43 4.44
CA MET A 691 -58.24 41.25 3.87
C MET A 691 -59.76 41.24 3.95
N PHE A 692 -60.39 42.30 4.52
CA PHE A 692 -61.83 42.40 4.55
C PHE A 692 -62.43 42.27 3.15
N GLY A 693 -63.61 41.68 3.01
CA GLY A 693 -64.29 41.48 1.75
C GLY A 693 -63.82 40.26 0.96
N MET A 694 -62.67 39.66 1.32
CA MET A 694 -62.17 38.50 0.64
C MET A 694 -62.86 37.26 1.13
N GLN A 695 -63.59 36.60 0.25
CA GLN A 695 -64.42 35.41 0.59
C GLN A 695 -63.68 34.09 0.43
N GLU A 696 -62.72 34.04 -0.48
CA GLU A 696 -61.94 32.84 -0.76
C GLU A 696 -60.51 33.02 -0.31
N SER A 697 -59.86 31.93 0.03
CA SER A 697 -58.44 31.91 0.36
C SER A 697 -57.60 32.21 -0.89
N PRO A 698 -56.58 33.06 -0.79
CA PRO A 698 -55.74 33.36 -1.94
C PRO A 698 -54.95 32.11 -2.37
N ALA A 699 -54.75 31.95 -3.65
CA ALA A 699 -53.97 30.86 -4.24
C ALA A 699 -53.10 31.39 -5.37
N ILE A 700 -52.01 30.69 -5.63
CA ILE A 700 -51.07 30.93 -6.73
C ILE A 700 -51.00 29.72 -7.66
N ALA A 701 -50.16 29.78 -8.70
CA ALA A 701 -50.00 28.71 -9.68
C ALA A 701 -51.36 28.28 -10.30
N GLU A 702 -52.11 29.27 -10.83
CA GLU A 702 -53.46 29.06 -11.41
C GLU A 702 -54.46 28.42 -10.44
N GLY A 703 -54.35 28.74 -9.16
CA GLY A 703 -55.23 28.23 -8.13
C GLY A 703 -54.85 26.85 -7.56
N LYS A 704 -53.79 26.27 -8.02
CA LYS A 704 -53.31 24.93 -7.58
C LYS A 704 -52.65 24.92 -6.19
N VAL A 705 -52.08 26.07 -5.78
CA VAL A 705 -51.35 26.17 -4.53
C VAL A 705 -52.01 27.20 -3.60
N PRO A 706 -52.65 26.75 -2.50
CA PRO A 706 -53.18 27.67 -1.53
C PRO A 706 -52.12 28.42 -0.75
N VAL A 707 -52.30 29.74 -0.58
CA VAL A 707 -51.44 30.60 0.20
C VAL A 707 -51.75 30.45 1.69
N LEU A 708 -50.71 30.27 2.52
CA LEU A 708 -50.82 30.32 3.97
C LEU A 708 -50.89 31.78 4.43
N VAL A 709 -52.06 32.22 4.90
CA VAL A 709 -52.25 33.58 5.32
C VAL A 709 -51.92 33.73 6.81
N HIS A 710 -50.94 34.56 7.12
CA HIS A 710 -50.64 35.03 8.45
C HIS A 710 -51.37 36.36 8.67
N LEU A 711 -52.54 36.33 9.31
CA LEU A 711 -53.31 37.51 9.64
C LEU A 711 -52.66 38.25 10.81
N LEU A 712 -52.26 39.49 10.60
CA LEU A 712 -51.54 40.28 11.58
C LEU A 712 -52.46 41.34 12.21
N SER A 713 -52.17 41.68 13.47
CA SER A 713 -52.74 42.84 14.15
C SER A 713 -52.26 44.15 13.49
N PRO A 714 -52.89 45.29 13.78
CA PRO A 714 -52.40 46.58 13.32
C PRO A 714 -50.92 46.87 13.69
N ALA A 715 -50.43 46.29 14.75
CA ALA A 715 -49.03 46.38 15.19
C ALA A 715 -48.09 45.29 14.59
N GLY A 716 -48.57 44.51 13.62
CA GLY A 716 -47.76 43.50 12.96
C GLY A 716 -47.57 42.17 13.74
N ARG A 717 -48.36 41.94 14.81
CA ARG A 717 -48.29 40.66 15.56
C ARG A 717 -49.24 39.63 14.98
N PRO A 718 -48.87 38.37 14.86
CA PRO A 718 -49.75 37.32 14.38
C PRO A 718 -51.01 37.20 15.25
N LEU A 719 -52.17 37.15 14.59
CA LEU A 719 -53.47 36.89 15.21
C LEU A 719 -53.97 35.48 14.86
N GLN A 720 -53.80 35.09 13.62
CA GLN A 720 -54.24 33.79 13.12
C GLN A 720 -53.40 33.40 11.91
N ILE A 721 -53.13 32.13 11.80
CA ILE A 721 -52.49 31.48 10.64
C ILE A 721 -53.55 30.54 10.04
N THR A 722 -53.88 30.72 8.77
CA THR A 722 -54.91 29.92 8.12
C THR A 722 -54.67 29.72 6.61
N ARG A 723 -55.05 28.57 6.11
CA ARG A 723 -55.25 28.29 4.68
C ARG A 723 -56.74 28.37 4.29
N ASP A 724 -57.66 28.44 5.28
CA ASP A 724 -59.10 28.59 5.11
C ASP A 724 -59.53 29.96 5.68
N LEU A 725 -59.48 30.97 4.84
CA LEU A 725 -59.88 32.34 5.21
C LEU A 725 -61.37 32.43 5.46
N LYS A 726 -62.20 31.68 4.69
CA LYS A 726 -63.65 31.67 4.82
C LYS A 726 -64.09 31.06 6.16
N GLY A 727 -63.48 29.92 6.52
CA GLY A 727 -63.74 29.29 7.82
C GLY A 727 -63.26 30.20 8.99
N PHE A 728 -62.13 30.89 8.83
CA PHE A 728 -61.68 31.84 9.83
C PHE A 728 -62.67 33.00 10.02
N TRP A 729 -63.18 33.62 8.95
CA TRP A 729 -64.15 34.69 9.06
C TRP A 729 -65.40 34.26 9.83
N LYS A 730 -65.87 33.04 9.60
CA LYS A 730 -67.10 32.48 10.26
C LYS A 730 -66.86 32.14 11.72
N ASN A 731 -65.76 31.49 12.02
CA ASN A 731 -65.57 30.78 13.30
C ASN A 731 -64.55 31.49 14.20
N GLY A 732 -63.43 32.00 13.65
CA GLY A 732 -62.29 32.58 14.40
C GLY A 732 -62.41 34.07 14.59
N TYR A 733 -62.89 34.81 13.59
CA TYR A 733 -62.93 36.25 13.62
C TYR A 733 -63.77 36.87 14.77
N PRO A 734 -64.92 36.33 15.17
CA PRO A 734 -65.70 36.90 16.29
C PRO A 734 -64.87 36.97 17.58
N ALA A 735 -64.08 35.95 17.90
CA ALA A 735 -63.21 35.93 19.06
C ALA A 735 -62.05 36.95 18.95
N VAL A 736 -61.39 36.98 17.79
CA VAL A 736 -60.31 37.95 17.49
C VAL A 736 -60.82 39.38 17.52
N ARG A 737 -62.03 39.65 16.98
CA ARG A 737 -62.66 40.95 17.03
C ARG A 737 -62.92 41.41 18.48
N ALA A 738 -63.49 40.52 19.31
CA ALA A 738 -63.80 40.86 20.71
C ALA A 738 -62.55 41.28 21.47
N GLU A 739 -61.43 40.55 21.29
CA GLU A 739 -60.16 40.87 21.95
C GLU A 739 -59.49 42.14 21.35
N MET A 740 -59.42 42.22 20.03
CA MET A 740 -58.63 43.26 19.36
C MET A 740 -59.32 44.59 19.30
N ARG A 741 -60.68 44.66 19.36
CA ARG A 741 -61.42 45.91 19.42
C ARG A 741 -61.07 46.73 20.67
N GLY A 742 -60.86 46.07 21.82
CA GLY A 742 -60.37 46.67 23.04
C GLY A 742 -58.92 47.17 22.94
N ARG A 743 -58.07 46.36 22.31
CA ARG A 743 -56.60 46.58 22.22
C ARG A 743 -56.22 47.60 21.14
N TYR A 744 -57.00 47.70 20.05
CA TYR A 744 -56.76 48.58 18.92
C TYR A 744 -58.02 49.33 18.49
N PRO A 745 -58.65 50.20 19.38
CA PRO A 745 -59.93 50.88 19.12
C PRO A 745 -59.89 51.86 17.97
N LYS A 746 -58.70 52.28 17.58
CA LYS A 746 -58.50 53.22 16.48
C LYS A 746 -58.62 52.58 15.08
N HIS A 747 -58.72 51.26 15.01
CA HIS A 747 -58.81 50.50 13.75
C HIS A 747 -60.23 49.94 13.57
N PRO A 748 -60.69 49.69 12.33
CA PRO A 748 -62.00 49.10 12.09
C PRO A 748 -62.06 47.64 12.50
N TRP A 749 -63.18 47.27 13.22
CA TRP A 749 -63.52 45.95 13.65
C TRP A 749 -64.97 45.63 13.36
N PRO A 750 -65.39 45.55 12.05
CA PRO A 750 -66.76 45.34 11.65
C PRO A 750 -67.39 44.09 12.20
N GLU A 751 -68.73 44.00 12.26
CA GLU A 751 -69.45 42.82 12.63
C GLU A 751 -69.40 41.73 11.52
N ASP A 752 -69.63 42.23 10.32
CA ASP A 752 -69.53 41.42 9.11
C ASP A 752 -68.23 41.75 8.35
N PRO A 753 -67.19 40.85 8.40
CA PRO A 753 -65.94 41.00 7.68
C PRO A 753 -66.08 40.83 6.16
N PHE A 754 -67.14 40.21 5.69
CA PHE A 754 -67.42 39.98 4.26
C PHE A 754 -67.91 41.21 3.55
N ALA A 755 -68.77 42.03 4.23
CA ALA A 755 -69.33 43.25 3.67
C ALA A 755 -68.44 44.48 3.95
N ALA A 756 -67.43 44.33 4.78
CA ALA A 756 -66.55 45.41 5.18
C ALA A 756 -65.58 45.81 4.07
N LEU A 757 -65.35 47.11 3.92
CA LEU A 757 -64.32 47.62 3.00
C LEU A 757 -62.91 47.38 3.52
N PRO A 758 -62.06 46.76 2.70
CA PRO A 758 -60.66 46.49 3.08
C PRO A 758 -59.90 47.79 3.24
N THR A 759 -59.02 47.87 4.27
CA THR A 759 -58.29 49.08 4.54
C THR A 759 -57.02 48.92 5.34
N ARG A 760 -56.03 49.75 5.08
CA ARG A 760 -54.81 49.91 5.90
C ARG A 760 -54.90 51.12 6.84
N LEU A 761 -56.02 51.89 6.80
CA LEU A 761 -56.17 53.12 7.51
C LEU A 761 -56.87 52.94 8.87
N THR A 762 -56.68 53.92 9.77
CA THR A 762 -57.43 54.00 11.03
C THR A 762 -58.82 54.61 10.77
N ASN A 763 -59.79 54.41 11.68
CA ASN A 763 -61.16 54.93 11.59
C ASN A 763 -61.19 56.42 11.30
N ARG A 764 -60.35 57.22 11.94
CA ARG A 764 -60.29 58.71 11.71
C ARG A 764 -59.84 59.04 10.30
N ARG A 765 -58.91 58.27 9.69
CA ARG A 765 -58.42 58.48 8.32
C ARG A 765 -59.41 57.99 7.26
N LEU A 766 -60.24 57.05 7.59
CA LEU A 766 -61.31 56.54 6.74
C LEU A 766 -62.42 57.59 6.62
N GLN A 767 -62.86 58.22 7.77
CA GLN A 767 -63.85 59.28 7.79
C GLN A 767 -63.44 60.54 7.05
N ASN A 768 -62.16 60.81 6.93
CA ASN A 768 -61.66 61.99 6.20
C ASN A 768 -61.49 61.75 4.68
N ARG A 769 -61.78 60.53 4.16
CA ARG A 769 -61.70 60.12 2.76
C ARG A 769 -63.08 59.83 2.14
N SER A 770 -64.10 59.59 2.94
CA SER A 770 -65.50 59.57 2.56
C SER A 770 -66.06 61.03 2.52
#